data_e915a19ea20a47c727f821494744d848
#
_entry.id   e915a19ea20a47c727f821494744d848
#
_cell.length_a   1.000
_cell.length_b   1.000
_cell.length_c   1.000
_cell.angle_alpha   90.00
_cell.angle_beta   90.00
_cell.angle_gamma   90.00
#
_symmetry.space_group_name_H-M   'P 1'
#
loop_
_entity.id
_entity.type
_entity.pdbx_description
1 polymer ?
#
loop_
_entity_poly.entity_id
_entity_poly.type
_entity_poly.pdbx_seq_one_letter_code
_entity_poly.pdbx_strand_id
1 'polypeptide(L)'
;MADIRLAKPVAGTTQTVPSAPDGRFIFDFPADAATLTRNGDDLVLSFEDGSSIRLQGFYTTYSKEEMPSFQVEGVEISGQDFFAALGEDLMPAAGPAAGSSASRGGRYNEYGGSDLLDGIDHLGRLDIGFGDGVEWADDQVGGWTHQNLDPEISGIIAVDGNDMTLVESGVETDGSQEIQGNVFTPGVPVVVGQVMASDPDGGRLSYSFADGSNRIVTEYGVITIDADTGVITYTLNNDDPDADSLALGETVRQDFTVRVEDGQGGKAEASFSVTIKGTNDQPEVTLDADSELGLIESGVGRTDDGQVVTAPGTEEENQAYDGSHADDKGTQQLEGKVTGADVDAGHKLWFGAVAGDKSQDGSWEGAQSPDADIFLGKDATDGDVESSEPVEGSFGHLVLNSDGTWTYTLKSEGEAVQGTASLDGETFDISSIDALPEGATITDTFTIYVKDEHGAWNLETVTITITGSNDTPSLTVGDPDGLLYESGVGRDTTTSDHSPFDKPGQPEENNPYDNDAAGTASVTGSINAADVDHGDILHFAVADGTGMTTPEGLELTAGSQTSVTAQGHYGQLVVTETANGTASYTYTLHGNSDGIPLTFPVTVNGTTYAGLEELKQGLDWDFDGQPTLDNLPEGATVSESFTIFVQDDKGAWQQQEVSFTITGTNDQPEVTLDADSELGLIESGVGRTD
;
A
#
# COMPACT_ATOMS: atom_id res chain seq x y z
N MET A 1 -29.04 -8.09 -28.31
CA MET A 1 -29.58 -7.57 -27.03
C MET A 1 -29.09 -6.15 -26.86
N ALA A 2 -29.97 -5.23 -26.52
CA ALA A 2 -29.59 -3.86 -26.23
C ALA A 2 -29.35 -3.72 -24.72
N ASP A 3 -28.16 -3.26 -24.31
CA ASP A 3 -27.83 -3.04 -22.91
C ASP A 3 -28.51 -1.77 -22.38
N ILE A 4 -29.38 -1.92 -21.40
CA ILE A 4 -30.11 -0.84 -20.74
C ILE A 4 -29.51 -0.67 -19.34
N ARG A 5 -28.65 0.34 -19.15
CA ARG A 5 -28.05 0.62 -17.84
C ARG A 5 -29.01 1.43 -16.97
N LEU A 6 -29.18 0.95 -15.74
CA LEU A 6 -30.05 1.56 -14.73
C LEU A 6 -29.17 2.09 -13.61
N ALA A 7 -28.97 3.41 -13.59
CA ALA A 7 -28.25 4.06 -12.50
C ALA A 7 -29.25 4.68 -11.50
N LYS A 8 -28.91 4.67 -10.21
CA LYS A 8 -29.76 5.27 -9.16
C LYS A 8 -30.02 6.76 -9.48
N PRO A 9 -31.28 7.20 -9.55
CA PRO A 9 -31.62 8.60 -9.84
C PRO A 9 -31.29 9.53 -8.66
N VAL A 10 -31.35 10.83 -8.90
CA VAL A 10 -31.22 11.84 -7.84
C VAL A 10 -32.37 11.68 -6.83
N ALA A 11 -32.06 11.81 -5.54
CA ALA A 11 -33.02 11.67 -4.45
C ALA A 11 -34.36 12.39 -4.72
N GLY A 12 -35.49 11.71 -4.52
CA GLY A 12 -36.83 12.22 -4.72
C GLY A 12 -37.27 12.35 -6.20
N THR A 13 -36.49 11.85 -7.17
CA THR A 13 -36.88 11.90 -8.60
C THR A 13 -37.19 10.50 -9.12
N THR A 14 -38.03 10.46 -10.17
CA THR A 14 -38.37 9.23 -10.89
C THR A 14 -37.77 9.26 -12.28
N GLN A 15 -36.96 8.27 -12.61
CA GLN A 15 -36.45 8.04 -13.95
C GLN A 15 -37.37 7.02 -14.67
N THR A 16 -37.86 7.36 -15.82
CA THR A 16 -38.67 6.42 -16.63
C THR A 16 -37.83 5.88 -17.78
N VAL A 17 -37.75 4.55 -17.89
CA VAL A 17 -36.99 3.82 -18.90
C VAL A 17 -37.96 2.92 -19.67
N PRO A 18 -38.08 3.05 -20.98
CA PRO A 18 -38.96 2.19 -21.77
C PRO A 18 -38.36 0.78 -21.89
N SER A 19 -39.20 -0.25 -21.77
CA SER A 19 -38.82 -1.64 -21.99
C SER A 19 -38.68 -1.94 -23.47
N ALA A 20 -37.61 -2.68 -23.85
CA ALA A 20 -37.36 -3.08 -25.25
C ALA A 20 -37.36 -4.63 -25.35
N PRO A 21 -37.96 -5.24 -26.39
CA PRO A 21 -38.14 -6.69 -26.47
C PRO A 21 -36.87 -7.54 -26.31
N ASP A 22 -35.72 -7.02 -26.71
CA ASP A 22 -34.44 -7.71 -26.62
C ASP A 22 -33.49 -7.04 -25.61
N GLY A 23 -34.03 -6.37 -24.59
CA GLY A 23 -33.25 -5.65 -23.57
C GLY A 23 -32.58 -6.56 -22.57
N ARG A 24 -31.33 -6.18 -22.20
CA ARG A 24 -30.66 -6.66 -21.00
C ARG A 24 -30.56 -5.48 -20.04
N PHE A 25 -31.04 -5.65 -18.82
CA PHE A 25 -30.98 -4.59 -17.80
C PHE A 25 -29.73 -4.76 -16.96
N ILE A 26 -28.91 -3.71 -16.88
CA ILE A 26 -27.67 -3.68 -16.09
C ILE A 26 -27.88 -2.72 -14.92
N PHE A 27 -27.81 -3.19 -13.72
CA PHE A 27 -27.94 -2.39 -12.50
C PHE A 27 -26.57 -1.82 -12.12
N ASP A 28 -26.42 -0.50 -12.11
CA ASP A 28 -25.24 0.21 -11.64
C ASP A 28 -25.42 0.61 -10.14
N PHE A 29 -26.05 -0.26 -9.35
CA PHE A 29 -26.25 -0.11 -7.91
C PHE A 29 -26.44 -1.52 -7.29
N PRO A 30 -26.14 -1.71 -5.98
CA PRO A 30 -26.28 -2.99 -5.29
C PRO A 30 -27.70 -3.56 -5.34
N ALA A 31 -27.81 -4.88 -5.29
CA ALA A 31 -29.10 -5.59 -5.40
C ALA A 31 -30.10 -5.20 -4.29
N ASP A 32 -29.62 -4.92 -3.11
CA ASP A 32 -30.38 -4.55 -1.91
C ASP A 32 -30.76 -3.05 -1.87
N ALA A 33 -30.19 -2.24 -2.75
CA ALA A 33 -30.41 -0.79 -2.76
C ALA A 33 -31.82 -0.38 -3.20
N ALA A 34 -32.61 -1.27 -3.79
CA ALA A 34 -33.93 -0.93 -4.34
C ALA A 34 -34.98 -2.01 -4.05
N THR A 35 -36.16 -1.59 -3.64
CA THR A 35 -37.34 -2.46 -3.52
C THR A 35 -38.09 -2.47 -4.85
N LEU A 36 -38.37 -3.65 -5.37
CA LEU A 36 -39.11 -3.84 -6.62
C LEU A 36 -40.61 -3.97 -6.34
N THR A 37 -41.41 -3.27 -7.10
CA THR A 37 -42.89 -3.33 -7.03
C THR A 37 -43.50 -3.27 -8.40
N ARG A 38 -44.66 -3.91 -8.55
CA ARG A 38 -45.48 -3.83 -9.79
C ARG A 38 -46.46 -2.67 -9.69
N ASN A 39 -46.46 -1.83 -10.70
CA ASN A 39 -47.42 -0.73 -10.78
C ASN A 39 -48.13 -0.78 -12.18
N GLY A 40 -49.20 -1.56 -12.24
CA GLY A 40 -49.90 -1.82 -13.48
C GLY A 40 -49.04 -2.60 -14.48
N ASP A 41 -48.74 -1.99 -15.62
CA ASP A 41 -47.91 -2.60 -16.67
C ASP A 41 -46.42 -2.29 -16.52
N ASP A 42 -46.03 -1.59 -15.45
CA ASP A 42 -44.65 -1.14 -15.22
C ASP A 42 -44.03 -1.88 -13.99
N LEU A 43 -42.75 -2.16 -14.10
CA LEU A 43 -41.95 -2.58 -12.96
C LEU A 43 -41.24 -1.33 -12.38
N VAL A 44 -41.39 -1.11 -11.07
CA VAL A 44 -40.84 0.07 -10.37
C VAL A 44 -39.83 -0.37 -9.33
N LEU A 45 -38.64 0.19 -9.42
CA LEU A 45 -37.56 0.06 -8.43
C LEU A 45 -37.56 1.32 -7.55
N SER A 46 -37.79 1.18 -6.27
CA SER A 46 -37.86 2.30 -5.29
C SER A 46 -36.68 2.24 -4.35
N PHE A 47 -36.04 3.39 -4.13
CA PHE A 47 -34.89 3.55 -3.24
C PHE A 47 -35.28 4.24 -1.94
N GLU A 48 -34.53 4.03 -0.87
CA GLU A 48 -34.78 4.60 0.46
C GLU A 48 -34.82 6.14 0.47
N ASP A 49 -34.09 6.79 -0.44
CA ASP A 49 -34.06 8.26 -0.57
C ASP A 49 -35.25 8.86 -1.31
N GLY A 50 -36.27 8.04 -1.59
CA GLY A 50 -37.49 8.44 -2.30
C GLY A 50 -37.29 8.60 -3.82
N SER A 51 -36.14 8.25 -4.36
CA SER A 51 -35.97 8.16 -5.81
C SER A 51 -36.53 6.83 -6.36
N SER A 52 -36.84 6.78 -7.65
CA SER A 52 -37.33 5.54 -8.27
C SER A 52 -36.97 5.43 -9.74
N ILE A 53 -36.85 4.19 -10.21
CA ILE A 53 -36.76 3.87 -11.64
C ILE A 53 -38.03 3.14 -12.04
N ARG A 54 -38.67 3.59 -13.10
CA ARG A 54 -39.87 2.99 -13.65
C ARG A 54 -39.57 2.39 -15.02
N LEU A 55 -39.60 1.06 -15.10
CA LEU A 55 -39.50 0.35 -16.38
C LEU A 55 -40.86 0.31 -17.04
N GLN A 56 -41.09 1.24 -17.95
CA GLN A 56 -42.37 1.45 -18.55
C GLN A 56 -42.74 0.34 -19.54
N GLY A 57 -43.94 -0.20 -19.39
CA GLY A 57 -44.45 -1.27 -20.23
C GLY A 57 -43.76 -2.61 -20.03
N PHE A 58 -43.12 -2.83 -18.90
CA PHE A 58 -42.37 -4.06 -18.61
C PHE A 58 -43.25 -5.29 -18.77
N TYR A 59 -44.41 -5.32 -18.14
CA TYR A 59 -45.35 -6.47 -18.15
C TYR A 59 -46.14 -6.61 -19.42
N THR A 60 -46.10 -5.64 -20.36
CA THR A 60 -46.65 -5.74 -21.70
C THR A 60 -45.61 -6.15 -22.73
N THR A 61 -44.32 -5.93 -22.43
CA THR A 61 -43.20 -6.25 -23.31
C THR A 61 -42.71 -7.68 -23.10
N TYR A 62 -42.68 -8.15 -21.84
CA TYR A 62 -42.16 -9.46 -21.48
C TYR A 62 -43.24 -10.40 -20.97
N SER A 63 -43.08 -11.69 -21.30
CA SER A 63 -43.94 -12.79 -20.79
C SER A 63 -43.10 -13.76 -19.96
N LYS A 64 -43.75 -14.70 -19.25
CA LYS A 64 -43.06 -15.72 -18.44
C LYS A 64 -42.09 -16.59 -19.25
N GLU A 65 -42.37 -16.78 -20.55
CA GLU A 65 -41.54 -17.56 -21.48
C GLU A 65 -40.44 -16.73 -22.15
N GLU A 66 -40.58 -15.40 -22.21
CA GLU A 66 -39.67 -14.49 -22.89
C GLU A 66 -39.31 -13.32 -21.96
N MET A 67 -38.49 -13.61 -20.91
CA MET A 67 -38.01 -12.63 -19.96
C MET A 67 -36.67 -12.03 -20.38
N PRO A 68 -36.41 -10.78 -20.02
CA PRO A 68 -35.09 -10.17 -20.23
C PRO A 68 -34.04 -10.79 -19.31
N SER A 69 -32.78 -10.66 -19.62
CA SER A 69 -31.72 -10.94 -18.64
C SER A 69 -31.39 -9.68 -17.81
N PHE A 70 -30.92 -9.91 -16.60
CA PHE A 70 -30.50 -8.88 -15.65
C PHE A 70 -29.02 -9.08 -15.33
N GLN A 71 -28.30 -7.97 -15.26
CA GLN A 71 -26.94 -7.99 -14.73
C GLN A 71 -26.93 -7.18 -13.44
N VAL A 72 -26.66 -7.83 -12.32
CA VAL A 72 -26.60 -7.24 -10.99
C VAL A 72 -25.18 -7.49 -10.47
N GLU A 73 -24.46 -6.43 -10.11
CA GLU A 73 -23.08 -6.52 -9.59
C GLU A 73 -22.11 -7.31 -10.49
N GLY A 74 -22.31 -7.21 -11.81
CA GLY A 74 -21.49 -7.93 -12.79
C GLY A 74 -21.94 -9.35 -13.11
N VAL A 75 -22.85 -9.94 -12.36
CA VAL A 75 -23.40 -11.28 -12.58
C VAL A 75 -24.62 -11.22 -13.48
N GLU A 76 -24.66 -12.02 -14.53
CA GLU A 76 -25.81 -12.12 -15.44
C GLU A 76 -26.78 -13.18 -14.92
N ILE A 77 -28.00 -12.77 -14.59
CA ILE A 77 -29.07 -13.61 -14.05
C ILE A 77 -30.18 -13.72 -15.10
N SER A 78 -30.69 -14.92 -15.32
CA SER A 78 -31.85 -15.09 -16.20
C SER A 78 -33.09 -14.40 -15.60
N GLY A 79 -33.98 -13.86 -16.44
CA GLY A 79 -35.19 -13.24 -15.92
C GLY A 79 -36.09 -14.20 -15.15
N GLN A 80 -36.03 -15.49 -15.44
CA GLN A 80 -36.76 -16.50 -14.69
C GLN A 80 -36.20 -16.67 -13.27
N ASP A 81 -34.89 -16.77 -13.12
CA ASP A 81 -34.24 -16.90 -11.81
C ASP A 81 -34.38 -15.60 -10.99
N PHE A 82 -34.22 -14.43 -11.65
CA PHE A 82 -34.38 -13.14 -11.00
C PHE A 82 -35.76 -12.96 -10.36
N PHE A 83 -36.85 -13.28 -11.11
CA PHE A 83 -38.20 -13.16 -10.56
C PHE A 83 -38.59 -14.33 -9.66
N ALA A 84 -37.97 -15.50 -9.82
CA ALA A 84 -38.17 -16.60 -8.87
C ALA A 84 -37.64 -16.24 -7.47
N ALA A 85 -36.55 -15.47 -7.40
CA ALA A 85 -35.98 -14.97 -6.15
C ALA A 85 -36.84 -13.84 -5.52
N LEU A 86 -37.59 -13.06 -6.31
CA LEU A 86 -38.40 -11.92 -5.86
C LEU A 86 -39.87 -12.25 -5.51
N GLY A 87 -40.32 -13.45 -5.81
CA GLY A 87 -41.68 -13.91 -5.56
C GLY A 87 -42.62 -13.86 -6.76
N GLU A 88 -43.64 -14.74 -6.75
CA GLU A 88 -44.57 -14.93 -7.90
C GLU A 88 -45.40 -13.68 -8.27
N ASP A 89 -45.61 -12.77 -7.33
CA ASP A 89 -46.41 -11.54 -7.56
C ASP A 89 -45.79 -10.55 -8.55
N LEU A 90 -44.48 -10.65 -8.75
CA LEU A 90 -43.71 -9.80 -9.67
C LEU A 90 -43.46 -10.47 -11.02
N MET A 91 -43.82 -11.78 -11.19
CA MET A 91 -43.64 -12.47 -12.46
C MET A 91 -44.58 -11.95 -13.54
N PRO A 92 -44.14 -11.76 -14.79
CA PRO A 92 -45.00 -11.54 -15.92
C PRO A 92 -45.94 -12.73 -16.14
N ALA A 93 -47.23 -12.47 -16.39
CA ALA A 93 -48.18 -13.51 -16.72
C ALA A 93 -47.82 -14.22 -18.06
N ALA A 94 -48.13 -15.52 -18.20
CA ALA A 94 -47.99 -16.22 -19.48
C ALA A 94 -48.69 -15.43 -20.58
N GLY A 95 -47.98 -15.16 -21.68
CA GLY A 95 -48.47 -14.29 -22.76
C GLY A 95 -49.77 -14.77 -23.35
N PRO A 96 -50.62 -13.89 -23.93
CA PRO A 96 -51.84 -14.26 -24.57
C PRO A 96 -51.56 -15.07 -25.83
N ALA A 97 -52.23 -16.22 -25.95
CA ALA A 97 -52.28 -16.95 -27.21
C ALA A 97 -52.77 -16.00 -28.31
N ALA A 98 -52.06 -15.94 -29.43
CA ALA A 98 -52.38 -15.08 -30.56
C ALA A 98 -53.81 -15.32 -31.06
N GLY A 99 -54.65 -14.33 -30.93
CA GLY A 99 -55.92 -14.26 -31.70
C GLY A 99 -57.14 -13.81 -30.94
N SER A 100 -57.54 -12.61 -31.24
CA SER A 100 -58.83 -11.96 -31.35
C SER A 100 -59.20 -10.86 -30.35
N SER A 101 -59.24 -9.69 -30.98
CA SER A 101 -60.10 -8.49 -30.79
C SER A 101 -60.92 -8.31 -29.52
N ALA A 102 -60.64 -7.17 -28.91
CA ALA A 102 -61.55 -6.21 -28.29
C ALA A 102 -62.84 -6.65 -27.60
N SER A 103 -62.90 -6.46 -26.29
CA SER A 103 -63.98 -5.60 -25.71
C SER A 103 -63.76 -5.33 -24.22
N ARG A 104 -63.87 -4.04 -23.89
CA ARG A 104 -64.38 -3.41 -22.66
C ARG A 104 -64.23 -4.10 -21.31
N GLY A 105 -63.48 -3.47 -20.46
CA GLY A 105 -63.90 -3.13 -19.10
C GLY A 105 -64.41 -4.28 -18.24
N GLY A 106 -63.51 -5.05 -17.67
CA GLY A 106 -63.77 -5.86 -16.49
C GLY A 106 -62.78 -5.45 -15.40
N ARG A 107 -63.31 -4.96 -14.30
CA ARG A 107 -62.57 -4.88 -13.07
C ARG A 107 -62.16 -6.29 -12.71
N TYR A 108 -60.86 -6.56 -12.67
CA TYR A 108 -60.36 -7.75 -12.00
C TYR A 108 -60.42 -7.44 -10.51
N ASN A 109 -61.43 -8.03 -9.87
CA ASN A 109 -61.40 -8.25 -8.43
C ASN A 109 -60.47 -9.40 -8.15
N GLU A 110 -59.72 -9.24 -7.09
CA GLU A 110 -58.95 -10.16 -6.30
C GLU A 110 -59.26 -11.64 -6.59
N TYR A 111 -58.33 -12.36 -7.17
CA TYR A 111 -58.29 -13.79 -7.03
C TYR A 111 -57.58 -14.09 -5.71
N GLY A 112 -58.36 -14.15 -4.65
CA GLY A 112 -58.04 -14.98 -3.51
C GLY A 112 -57.88 -16.42 -3.99
N GLY A 113 -56.97 -17.16 -3.33
CA GLY A 113 -56.51 -18.46 -3.73
C GLY A 113 -57.57 -19.40 -4.24
N SER A 114 -57.31 -19.98 -5.38
CA SER A 114 -58.17 -20.95 -5.99
C SER A 114 -58.15 -22.23 -5.15
N ASP A 115 -59.24 -22.41 -4.41
CA ASP A 115 -59.52 -23.61 -3.72
C ASP A 115 -59.59 -24.80 -4.69
N LEU A 116 -58.76 -25.78 -4.42
CA LEU A 116 -58.88 -27.12 -5.02
C LEU A 116 -60.26 -27.79 -4.71
N LEU A 117 -61.00 -27.23 -3.78
CA LEU A 117 -62.35 -27.64 -3.37
C LEU A 117 -63.49 -27.15 -4.23
N ASP A 118 -63.28 -26.08 -5.01
CA ASP A 118 -64.32 -25.54 -5.92
C ASP A 118 -64.63 -26.49 -7.11
N GLY A 119 -63.81 -27.52 -7.32
CA GLY A 119 -64.05 -28.58 -8.30
C GLY A 119 -64.92 -29.74 -7.81
N ILE A 120 -65.13 -29.87 -6.49
CA ILE A 120 -65.91 -30.98 -5.91
C ILE A 120 -67.40 -30.65 -5.75
N ASP A 121 -67.76 -29.41 -5.63
CA ASP A 121 -69.17 -28.96 -5.53
C ASP A 121 -69.97 -29.12 -6.81
N HIS A 122 -69.35 -29.48 -7.92
CA HIS A 122 -70.00 -29.72 -9.20
C HIS A 122 -70.24 -31.22 -9.56
N LEU A 123 -69.89 -32.11 -8.66
CA LEU A 123 -70.34 -33.49 -8.76
C LEU A 123 -71.79 -33.57 -8.22
N GLY A 124 -72.71 -33.56 -9.16
CA GLY A 124 -74.15 -33.46 -8.89
C GLY A 124 -74.66 -34.31 -7.74
N ARG A 125 -75.54 -33.72 -6.97
CA ARG A 125 -76.38 -34.36 -5.96
C ARG A 125 -76.82 -35.72 -6.41
N LEU A 126 -76.35 -36.77 -5.70
CA LEU A 126 -76.91 -38.10 -5.80
C LEU A 126 -78.27 -38.07 -5.09
N ASP A 127 -79.35 -37.98 -5.87
CA ASP A 127 -80.72 -38.06 -5.36
C ASP A 127 -81.02 -39.49 -5.02
N ILE A 128 -80.81 -39.85 -3.74
CA ILE A 128 -81.30 -41.13 -3.24
C ILE A 128 -82.71 -40.90 -2.73
N GLY A 129 -83.68 -41.20 -3.62
CA GLY A 129 -85.09 -41.16 -3.32
C GLY A 129 -85.44 -42.22 -2.21
N PHE A 130 -85.75 -41.75 -1.03
CA PHE A 130 -86.50 -42.56 -0.07
C PHE A 130 -87.94 -42.29 -0.33
N GLY A 131 -88.67 -43.42 -0.58
CA GLY A 131 -90.04 -43.43 -0.90
C GLY A 131 -90.94 -42.82 0.16
N ASP A 132 -92.03 -42.22 -0.33
CA ASP A 132 -93.14 -41.65 0.45
C ASP A 132 -93.70 -42.62 1.47
N GLY A 133 -93.82 -42.16 2.69
CA GLY A 133 -94.71 -42.76 3.63
C GLY A 133 -94.17 -43.11 5.04
N VAL A 134 -93.92 -42.10 5.82
CA VAL A 134 -94.10 -42.20 7.30
C VAL A 134 -94.66 -40.84 7.76
N GLU A 135 -95.93 -40.87 8.14
CA GLU A 135 -96.56 -39.81 8.97
C GLU A 135 -95.89 -39.81 10.33
N TRP A 136 -95.21 -38.71 10.67
CA TRP A 136 -94.74 -38.53 12.04
C TRP A 136 -95.79 -37.90 12.88
N ALA A 137 -96.30 -38.69 13.84
CA ALA A 137 -97.13 -38.18 14.91
C ALA A 137 -96.38 -37.14 15.72
N ASP A 138 -96.97 -35.93 15.80
CA ASP A 138 -96.55 -34.86 16.65
C ASP A 138 -96.67 -35.27 18.15
N ASP A 139 -95.59 -35.68 18.77
CA ASP A 139 -95.55 -35.70 20.22
C ASP A 139 -94.16 -35.63 20.80
N GLN A 140 -93.88 -34.51 21.50
CA GLN A 140 -92.86 -34.35 22.49
C GLN A 140 -91.39 -34.47 21.99
N VAL A 141 -90.91 -33.43 21.37
CA VAL A 141 -89.49 -33.29 21.20
C VAL A 141 -88.90 -32.76 22.52
N GLY A 142 -88.39 -33.68 23.32
CA GLY A 142 -87.39 -33.37 24.33
C GLY A 142 -86.23 -32.81 23.59
N GLY A 143 -85.85 -31.55 23.88
CA GLY A 143 -84.76 -30.85 23.22
C GLY A 143 -83.49 -31.74 23.24
N TRP A 144 -83.12 -32.24 22.10
CA TRP A 144 -81.75 -32.72 21.89
C TRP A 144 -80.84 -31.44 21.98
N THR A 145 -80.26 -31.23 23.15
CA THR A 145 -79.11 -30.37 23.23
C THR A 145 -78.02 -31.14 22.51
N HIS A 146 -77.68 -30.76 21.30
CA HIS A 146 -76.46 -31.21 20.68
C HIS A 146 -75.33 -30.75 21.64
N GLN A 147 -74.77 -31.83 22.28
CA GLN A 147 -73.61 -31.57 23.14
C GLN A 147 -72.43 -31.27 22.23
N ASN A 148 -71.89 -30.09 22.28
CA ASN A 148 -70.69 -29.72 21.57
C ASN A 148 -69.58 -30.67 21.98
N LEU A 149 -68.88 -31.29 21.01
CA LEU A 149 -67.70 -32.12 21.20
C LEU A 149 -66.45 -31.27 20.94
N ASP A 150 -65.41 -31.56 21.67
CA ASP A 150 -64.13 -30.87 21.49
C ASP A 150 -63.52 -31.29 20.12
N PRO A 151 -62.85 -30.38 19.41
CA PRO A 151 -62.11 -30.69 18.20
C PRO A 151 -60.95 -31.66 18.49
N GLU A 152 -60.54 -32.46 17.50
CA GLU A 152 -59.42 -33.38 17.62
C GLU A 152 -58.27 -32.96 16.74
N ILE A 153 -57.04 -32.89 17.29
CA ILE A 153 -55.79 -32.69 16.55
C ILE A 153 -55.16 -34.04 16.28
N SER A 154 -55.11 -34.47 15.02
CA SER A 154 -54.55 -35.74 14.61
C SER A 154 -53.01 -35.67 14.41
N GLY A 155 -52.46 -34.47 14.27
CA GLY A 155 -51.02 -34.25 14.17
C GLY A 155 -50.66 -32.89 13.68
N ILE A 156 -49.37 -32.59 13.72
CA ILE A 156 -48.73 -31.42 13.08
C ILE A 156 -47.64 -31.98 12.17
N ILE A 157 -47.72 -31.65 10.89
CA ILE A 157 -46.81 -32.18 9.87
C ILE A 157 -46.04 -31.06 9.19
N ALA A 158 -44.78 -31.32 8.83
CA ALA A 158 -44.02 -30.46 7.94
C ALA A 158 -44.56 -30.59 6.50
N VAL A 159 -44.71 -29.48 5.79
CA VAL A 159 -45.32 -29.44 4.45
C VAL A 159 -44.28 -29.22 3.39
N ASP A 160 -43.14 -28.60 3.76
CA ASP A 160 -42.03 -28.26 2.89
C ASP A 160 -40.98 -29.36 2.74
N GLY A 161 -41.12 -30.47 3.46
CA GLY A 161 -40.18 -31.60 3.43
C GLY A 161 -38.95 -31.43 4.35
N ASN A 162 -38.86 -30.34 5.11
CA ASN A 162 -37.72 -30.04 5.98
C ASN A 162 -37.88 -30.56 7.42
N ASP A 163 -38.92 -31.32 7.69
CA ASP A 163 -39.20 -31.95 9.00
C ASP A 163 -39.14 -30.95 10.18
N MET A 164 -39.66 -29.71 9.99
CA MET A 164 -39.63 -28.61 10.94
C MET A 164 -38.19 -28.31 11.43
N THR A 165 -37.21 -28.41 10.51
CA THR A 165 -35.81 -28.10 10.78
C THR A 165 -35.39 -26.87 9.97
N LEU A 166 -35.05 -25.81 10.67
CA LEU A 166 -34.39 -24.63 10.15
C LEU A 166 -32.88 -24.90 10.11
N VAL A 167 -32.21 -24.30 9.16
CA VAL A 167 -30.75 -24.31 9.05
C VAL A 167 -30.32 -22.86 8.81
N GLU A 168 -29.40 -22.42 9.61
CA GLU A 168 -28.77 -21.11 9.49
C GLU A 168 -28.07 -20.93 8.14
N SER A 169 -27.87 -19.70 7.73
CA SER A 169 -26.98 -19.37 6.62
C SER A 169 -25.53 -19.40 7.07
N GLY A 170 -24.62 -19.74 6.18
CA GLY A 170 -23.19 -19.79 6.52
C GLY A 170 -22.37 -20.25 5.32
N VAL A 171 -21.29 -20.94 5.58
CA VAL A 171 -20.39 -21.49 4.56
C VAL A 171 -20.56 -23.01 4.44
N GLU A 172 -20.65 -23.51 3.20
CA GLU A 172 -20.71 -24.97 2.97
C GLU A 172 -19.45 -25.65 3.50
N THR A 173 -19.65 -26.69 4.27
CA THR A 173 -18.59 -27.61 4.68
C THR A 173 -18.73 -28.90 3.90
N ASP A 174 -17.70 -29.37 3.22
CA ASP A 174 -17.69 -30.65 2.51
C ASP A 174 -17.50 -31.86 3.45
N GLY A 175 -17.44 -31.62 4.76
CA GLY A 175 -17.21 -32.64 5.79
C GLY A 175 -15.77 -33.16 5.86
N SER A 176 -14.87 -32.66 5.04
CA SER A 176 -13.45 -33.06 5.02
C SER A 176 -12.53 -32.14 5.84
N GLN A 177 -13.05 -31.08 6.47
CA GLN A 177 -12.29 -30.01 7.11
C GLN A 177 -11.44 -29.16 6.14
N GLU A 178 -11.59 -29.37 4.86
CA GLU A 178 -10.97 -28.57 3.81
C GLU A 178 -12.08 -27.96 2.96
N ILE A 179 -12.54 -26.78 3.33
CA ILE A 179 -13.46 -26.03 2.48
C ILE A 179 -12.65 -25.56 1.27
N GLN A 180 -13.04 -26.03 0.11
CA GLN A 180 -12.52 -25.50 -1.14
C GLN A 180 -13.26 -24.21 -1.50
N GLY A 181 -12.82 -23.11 -0.91
CA GLY A 181 -13.43 -21.80 -1.05
C GLY A 181 -14.57 -21.55 -0.05
N ASN A 182 -14.84 -20.31 0.22
CA ASN A 182 -15.93 -19.86 1.09
C ASN A 182 -17.24 -19.87 0.31
N VAL A 183 -17.84 -21.03 0.10
CA VAL A 183 -19.11 -21.15 -0.63
C VAL A 183 -20.25 -20.85 0.32
N PHE A 184 -20.89 -19.71 0.16
CA PHE A 184 -22.03 -19.31 0.96
C PHE A 184 -23.24 -20.24 0.70
N THR A 185 -23.89 -20.68 1.78
CA THR A 185 -25.18 -21.37 1.75
C THR A 185 -26.24 -20.53 2.47
N PRO A 186 -27.41 -20.30 1.86
CA PRO A 186 -28.48 -19.58 2.53
C PRO A 186 -29.17 -20.39 3.63
N GLY A 187 -28.76 -21.63 3.84
CA GLY A 187 -29.40 -22.54 4.79
C GLY A 187 -30.86 -22.86 4.44
N VAL A 188 -31.67 -23.07 5.47
CA VAL A 188 -33.14 -23.26 5.39
C VAL A 188 -33.79 -22.26 6.35
N PRO A 189 -33.94 -20.98 5.95
CA PRO A 189 -34.40 -19.93 6.86
C PRO A 189 -35.91 -19.98 7.16
N VAL A 190 -36.68 -20.77 6.45
CA VAL A 190 -38.15 -20.89 6.66
C VAL A 190 -38.59 -22.33 6.63
N VAL A 191 -39.41 -22.73 7.59
CA VAL A 191 -40.12 -23.99 7.58
C VAL A 191 -41.62 -23.78 7.70
N VAL A 192 -42.38 -24.68 7.04
CA VAL A 192 -43.84 -24.59 7.01
C VAL A 192 -44.43 -25.91 7.57
N GLY A 193 -45.28 -25.75 8.54
CA GLY A 193 -46.07 -26.85 9.12
C GLY A 193 -47.57 -26.69 8.91
N GLN A 194 -48.30 -27.76 9.03
CA GLN A 194 -49.78 -27.79 8.97
C GLN A 194 -50.34 -28.52 10.19
N VAL A 195 -51.22 -27.83 10.91
CA VAL A 195 -52.03 -28.48 11.94
C VAL A 195 -53.15 -29.28 11.29
N MET A 196 -53.19 -30.58 11.54
CA MET A 196 -54.23 -31.49 11.06
C MET A 196 -55.25 -31.64 12.16
N ALA A 197 -56.41 -30.99 12.04
CA ALA A 197 -57.48 -31.04 13.02
C ALA A 197 -58.83 -31.29 12.34
N SER A 198 -59.77 -31.87 13.09
CA SER A 198 -61.16 -32.11 12.68
C SER A 198 -62.09 -31.90 13.85
N ASP A 199 -63.32 -31.49 13.57
CA ASP A 199 -64.36 -31.38 14.54
C ASP A 199 -65.41 -32.48 14.30
N PRO A 200 -65.71 -33.33 15.31
CA PRO A 200 -66.73 -34.39 15.15
C PRO A 200 -68.13 -33.86 14.85
N ASP A 201 -68.43 -32.62 15.27
CA ASP A 201 -69.73 -31.98 15.05
C ASP A 201 -69.72 -31.09 13.77
N GLY A 202 -68.56 -30.98 13.08
CA GLY A 202 -68.42 -30.25 11.81
C GLY A 202 -68.37 -28.75 11.97
N GLY A 203 -67.89 -28.23 13.12
CA GLY A 203 -67.70 -26.81 13.38
C GLY A 203 -66.55 -26.19 12.55
N ARG A 204 -66.60 -24.86 12.37
CA ARG A 204 -65.45 -24.13 11.81
C ARG A 204 -64.37 -24.03 12.88
N LEU A 205 -63.19 -24.49 12.55
CA LEU A 205 -62.04 -24.44 13.43
C LEU A 205 -61.30 -23.09 13.31
N SER A 206 -60.77 -22.64 14.42
CA SER A 206 -59.83 -21.52 14.50
C SER A 206 -58.56 -21.97 15.23
N TYR A 207 -57.43 -21.47 14.73
CA TYR A 207 -56.11 -21.88 15.17
C TYR A 207 -55.38 -20.75 15.84
N SER A 208 -54.66 -21.04 16.92
CA SER A 208 -53.78 -20.09 17.62
C SER A 208 -52.70 -20.87 18.39
N PHE A 209 -51.69 -20.19 18.88
CA PHE A 209 -50.82 -20.73 19.94
C PHE A 209 -51.57 -20.83 21.28
N ALA A 210 -51.05 -21.59 22.22
CA ALA A 210 -51.70 -21.81 23.52
C ALA A 210 -51.98 -20.55 24.34
N ASP A 211 -51.20 -19.48 24.12
CA ASP A 211 -51.40 -18.18 24.71
C ASP A 211 -52.51 -17.32 24.04
N GLY A 212 -53.08 -17.85 22.95
CA GLY A 212 -54.12 -17.18 22.15
C GLY A 212 -53.55 -16.23 21.09
N SER A 213 -52.25 -16.16 20.92
CA SER A 213 -51.61 -15.36 19.88
C SER A 213 -51.51 -16.14 18.56
N ASN A 214 -51.37 -15.43 17.44
CA ASN A 214 -51.07 -16.00 16.13
C ASN A 214 -49.59 -15.76 15.73
N ARG A 215 -48.81 -15.14 16.62
CA ARG A 215 -47.40 -14.79 16.37
C ARG A 215 -46.62 -14.84 17.67
N ILE A 216 -45.50 -15.54 17.67
CA ILE A 216 -44.52 -15.57 18.76
C ILE A 216 -43.19 -15.08 18.19
N VAL A 217 -42.53 -14.16 18.88
CA VAL A 217 -41.14 -13.77 18.61
C VAL A 217 -40.25 -14.54 19.56
N THR A 218 -39.28 -15.23 19.03
CA THR A 218 -38.28 -16.01 19.78
C THR A 218 -36.91 -15.31 19.69
N GLU A 219 -35.90 -15.85 20.35
CA GLU A 219 -34.50 -15.42 20.26
C GLU A 219 -33.93 -15.62 18.86
N TYR A 220 -34.45 -16.56 18.07
CA TYR A 220 -33.94 -16.99 16.78
C TYR A 220 -34.79 -16.51 15.59
N GLY A 221 -35.95 -15.95 15.81
CA GLY A 221 -36.84 -15.54 14.74
C GLY A 221 -38.30 -15.43 15.12
N VAL A 222 -39.17 -15.67 14.16
CA VAL A 222 -40.61 -15.45 14.33
C VAL A 222 -41.41 -16.68 13.85
N ILE A 223 -42.25 -17.21 14.71
CA ILE A 223 -43.23 -18.24 14.34
C ILE A 223 -44.64 -17.64 14.30
N THR A 224 -45.39 -17.98 13.27
CA THR A 224 -46.78 -17.59 13.05
C THR A 224 -47.68 -18.77 12.79
N ILE A 225 -48.96 -18.66 13.12
CA ILE A 225 -49.99 -19.59 12.73
C ILE A 225 -51.14 -18.85 12.07
N ASP A 226 -51.58 -19.33 10.90
CA ASP A 226 -52.76 -18.79 10.27
C ASP A 226 -54.02 -19.25 10.98
N ALA A 227 -54.86 -18.30 11.40
CA ALA A 227 -56.03 -18.57 12.25
C ALA A 227 -57.13 -19.37 11.57
N ASP A 228 -57.21 -19.32 10.27
CA ASP A 228 -58.27 -19.99 9.48
C ASP A 228 -57.80 -21.33 8.91
N THR A 229 -56.54 -21.44 8.54
CA THR A 229 -55.99 -22.63 7.86
C THR A 229 -55.16 -23.54 8.76
N GLY A 230 -54.63 -23.02 9.88
CA GLY A 230 -53.73 -23.75 10.76
C GLY A 230 -52.33 -23.98 10.17
N VAL A 231 -51.95 -23.22 9.13
CA VAL A 231 -50.59 -23.21 8.57
C VAL A 231 -49.68 -22.54 9.55
N ILE A 232 -48.60 -23.21 9.91
CA ILE A 232 -47.54 -22.68 10.77
C ILE A 232 -46.37 -22.29 9.86
N THR A 233 -45.83 -21.08 10.05
CA THR A 233 -44.62 -20.66 9.38
C THR A 233 -43.61 -20.16 10.43
N TYR A 234 -42.42 -20.72 10.43
CA TYR A 234 -41.31 -20.20 11.22
C TYR A 234 -40.25 -19.63 10.28
N THR A 235 -39.94 -18.37 10.49
CA THR A 235 -38.90 -17.65 9.78
C THR A 235 -37.74 -17.39 10.73
N LEU A 236 -36.57 -17.92 10.42
CA LEU A 236 -35.32 -17.67 11.13
C LEU A 236 -34.83 -16.26 10.81
N ASN A 237 -34.25 -15.59 11.77
CA ASN A 237 -33.55 -14.32 11.59
C ASN A 237 -32.04 -14.58 11.66
N ASN A 238 -31.41 -14.77 10.53
CA ASN A 238 -29.95 -15.03 10.43
C ASN A 238 -29.10 -13.82 10.87
N ASP A 239 -29.68 -12.60 10.90
CA ASP A 239 -28.97 -11.40 11.38
C ASP A 239 -29.04 -11.25 12.91
N ASP A 240 -29.73 -12.16 13.60
CA ASP A 240 -29.83 -12.14 15.07
C ASP A 240 -28.60 -12.81 15.67
N PRO A 241 -27.87 -12.15 16.59
CA PRO A 241 -26.63 -12.73 17.16
C PRO A 241 -26.81 -14.10 17.83
N ASP A 242 -28.02 -14.42 18.32
CA ASP A 242 -28.29 -15.71 18.92
C ASP A 242 -28.44 -16.81 17.87
N ALA A 243 -28.89 -16.47 16.65
CA ALA A 243 -28.97 -17.39 15.53
C ALA A 243 -27.61 -17.54 14.81
N ASP A 244 -26.97 -16.41 14.54
CA ASP A 244 -25.70 -16.27 13.83
C ASP A 244 -24.49 -16.87 14.60
N SER A 245 -24.62 -17.08 15.91
CA SER A 245 -23.58 -17.68 16.76
C SER A 245 -23.69 -19.18 16.94
N LEU A 246 -24.61 -19.87 16.25
CA LEU A 246 -24.78 -21.31 16.35
C LEU A 246 -23.72 -22.04 15.55
N ALA A 247 -22.73 -22.55 16.22
CA ALA A 247 -21.60 -23.23 15.59
C ALA A 247 -22.03 -24.46 14.76
N LEU A 248 -21.21 -24.85 13.80
CA LEU A 248 -21.44 -26.00 12.94
C LEU A 248 -21.82 -27.26 13.74
N GLY A 249 -23.03 -27.78 13.46
CA GLY A 249 -23.57 -29.01 14.10
C GLY A 249 -24.20 -28.75 15.45
N GLU A 250 -24.18 -27.53 15.98
CA GLU A 250 -24.98 -27.14 17.11
C GLU A 250 -26.47 -27.20 16.75
N THR A 251 -27.31 -27.57 17.70
CA THR A 251 -28.74 -27.62 17.47
C THR A 251 -29.50 -27.07 18.65
N VAL A 252 -30.45 -26.20 18.34
CA VAL A 252 -31.38 -25.64 19.31
C VAL A 252 -32.78 -26.20 19.03
N ARG A 253 -33.45 -26.67 20.06
CA ARG A 253 -34.83 -27.15 19.99
C ARG A 253 -35.74 -26.16 20.68
N GLN A 254 -36.78 -25.73 19.96
CA GLN A 254 -37.85 -24.90 20.49
C GLN A 254 -39.17 -25.63 20.48
N ASP A 255 -39.87 -25.65 21.60
CA ASP A 255 -41.14 -26.34 21.77
C ASP A 255 -42.31 -25.33 21.77
N PHE A 256 -43.33 -25.60 20.99
CA PHE A 256 -44.53 -24.79 20.84
C PHE A 256 -45.78 -25.63 21.07
N THR A 257 -46.87 -24.97 21.51
CA THR A 257 -48.18 -25.62 21.68
C THR A 257 -49.19 -24.81 20.88
N VAL A 258 -49.89 -25.50 19.99
CA VAL A 258 -51.04 -24.97 19.25
C VAL A 258 -52.34 -25.31 19.94
N ARG A 259 -53.32 -24.42 19.78
CA ARG A 259 -54.69 -24.59 20.24
C ARG A 259 -55.62 -24.48 19.05
N VAL A 260 -56.59 -25.39 18.99
CA VAL A 260 -57.71 -25.37 18.04
C VAL A 260 -58.98 -25.18 18.79
N GLU A 261 -59.82 -24.24 18.34
CA GLU A 261 -61.12 -23.94 18.93
C GLU A 261 -62.23 -24.07 17.86
N ASP A 262 -63.40 -24.58 18.22
CA ASP A 262 -64.58 -24.76 17.34
C ASP A 262 -65.54 -23.56 17.34
N GLY A 263 -65.26 -22.53 18.12
CA GLY A 263 -66.13 -21.37 18.29
C GLY A 263 -67.39 -21.61 19.15
N GLN A 264 -67.60 -22.83 19.60
CA GLN A 264 -68.73 -23.21 20.46
C GLN A 264 -68.30 -23.58 21.89
N GLY A 265 -66.98 -23.48 22.15
CA GLY A 265 -66.36 -23.69 23.47
C GLY A 265 -65.50 -24.91 23.60
N GLY A 266 -65.51 -25.81 22.61
CA GLY A 266 -64.59 -26.95 22.51
C GLY A 266 -63.19 -26.52 22.15
N LYS A 267 -62.17 -27.21 22.69
CA LYS A 267 -60.74 -26.88 22.52
C LYS A 267 -59.87 -28.14 22.51
N ALA A 268 -58.86 -28.14 21.68
CA ALA A 268 -57.78 -29.10 21.70
C ALA A 268 -56.41 -28.42 21.66
N GLU A 269 -55.45 -29.03 22.28
CA GLU A 269 -54.05 -28.55 22.27
C GLU A 269 -53.09 -29.67 21.86
N ALA A 270 -52.06 -29.33 21.10
CA ALA A 270 -50.97 -30.25 20.75
C ALA A 270 -49.64 -29.48 20.71
N SER A 271 -48.59 -30.17 21.18
CA SER A 271 -47.24 -29.62 21.16
C SER A 271 -46.43 -30.17 20.00
N PHE A 272 -45.57 -29.36 19.44
CA PHE A 272 -44.61 -29.73 18.41
C PHE A 272 -43.29 -29.02 18.69
N SER A 273 -42.26 -29.46 18.00
CA SER A 273 -40.90 -28.87 18.13
C SER A 273 -40.37 -28.41 16.78
N VAL A 274 -39.65 -27.34 16.82
CA VAL A 274 -38.81 -26.88 15.70
C VAL A 274 -37.36 -27.03 16.11
N THR A 275 -36.54 -27.51 15.21
CA THR A 275 -35.08 -27.62 15.41
C THR A 275 -34.40 -26.61 14.56
N ILE A 276 -33.47 -25.86 15.15
CA ILE A 276 -32.57 -24.92 14.44
C ILE A 276 -31.19 -25.58 14.47
N LYS A 277 -30.52 -25.62 13.32
CA LYS A 277 -29.14 -26.10 13.17
C LYS A 277 -28.25 -25.00 12.78
N GLY A 278 -27.13 -24.85 13.52
CA GLY A 278 -26.04 -23.96 13.19
C GLY A 278 -25.20 -24.46 12.01
N THR A 279 -24.59 -23.58 11.34
CA THR A 279 -23.63 -23.79 10.24
C THR A 279 -22.29 -23.17 10.61
N ASN A 280 -21.30 -23.30 9.77
CA ASN A 280 -20.03 -22.62 9.95
C ASN A 280 -20.10 -21.27 9.28
N ASP A 281 -19.64 -20.25 9.96
CA ASP A 281 -19.50 -18.92 9.41
C ASP A 281 -18.06 -18.62 8.95
N GLN A 282 -17.93 -17.57 8.18
CA GLN A 282 -16.63 -17.12 7.70
C GLN A 282 -16.03 -16.17 8.74
N PRO A 283 -14.77 -16.38 9.18
CA PRO A 283 -14.16 -15.45 10.12
C PRO A 283 -13.96 -14.06 9.50
N GLU A 284 -14.07 -13.03 10.31
CA GLU A 284 -13.68 -11.68 9.96
C GLU A 284 -12.21 -11.45 10.29
N VAL A 285 -11.53 -10.63 9.47
CA VAL A 285 -10.16 -10.17 9.73
C VAL A 285 -10.07 -8.67 9.53
N THR A 286 -9.42 -8.00 10.45
CA THR A 286 -9.23 -6.55 10.39
C THR A 286 -7.81 -6.17 10.79
N LEU A 287 -7.23 -5.21 10.07
CA LEU A 287 -5.97 -4.59 10.45
C LEU A 287 -6.22 -3.61 11.61
N ASP A 288 -5.43 -3.75 12.68
CA ASP A 288 -5.51 -2.83 13.81
C ASP A 288 -5.14 -1.40 13.37
N ALA A 289 -5.96 -0.43 13.76
CA ALA A 289 -5.78 0.98 13.40
C ALA A 289 -4.48 1.60 13.96
N ASP A 290 -3.91 1.00 15.00
CA ASP A 290 -2.64 1.42 15.60
C ASP A 290 -1.41 0.76 14.94
N SER A 291 -1.60 -0.06 13.88
CA SER A 291 -0.50 -0.66 13.14
C SER A 291 0.31 0.40 12.37
N GLU A 292 1.62 0.38 12.56
CA GLU A 292 2.53 1.25 11.82
C GLU A 292 2.74 0.70 10.40
N LEU A 293 2.40 1.48 9.38
CA LEU A 293 2.48 1.07 7.98
C LEU A 293 3.48 1.88 7.14
N GLY A 294 4.23 2.77 7.77
CA GLY A 294 5.21 3.62 7.09
C GLY A 294 6.56 3.61 7.78
N LEU A 295 7.62 3.51 7.01
CA LEU A 295 8.99 3.67 7.50
C LEU A 295 9.76 4.59 6.57
N ILE A 296 10.84 5.15 7.10
CA ILE A 296 11.79 5.97 6.37
C ILE A 296 13.10 5.21 6.32
N GLU A 297 13.72 5.12 5.14
CA GLU A 297 15.05 4.52 5.02
C GLU A 297 16.11 5.36 5.74
N SER A 298 17.31 4.82 5.85
CA SER A 298 18.46 5.54 6.38
C SER A 298 18.92 6.66 5.43
N GLY A 299 19.45 7.73 6.00
CA GLY A 299 19.95 8.85 5.23
C GLY A 299 20.36 10.04 6.10
N VAL A 300 20.41 11.22 5.52
CA VAL A 300 20.81 12.44 6.19
C VAL A 300 19.71 12.95 7.12
N GLY A 301 20.03 13.11 8.40
CA GLY A 301 19.10 13.71 9.36
C GLY A 301 18.76 15.16 9.01
N ARG A 302 17.50 15.56 9.31
CA ARG A 302 17.05 16.95 9.19
C ARG A 302 16.62 17.51 10.55
N THR A 303 16.83 18.81 10.72
CA THR A 303 16.31 19.55 11.89
C THR A 303 14.79 19.70 11.82
N ASP A 304 14.15 20.06 12.93
CA ASP A 304 12.69 20.32 13.00
C ASP A 304 12.19 21.40 12.00
N ASP A 305 13.08 22.28 11.51
CA ASP A 305 12.81 23.29 10.50
C ASP A 305 13.18 22.85 9.07
N GLY A 306 13.55 21.58 8.89
CA GLY A 306 13.80 20.95 7.59
C GLY A 306 15.20 21.22 7.00
N GLN A 307 16.14 21.76 7.80
CA GLN A 307 17.52 21.96 7.35
C GLN A 307 18.33 20.67 7.51
N VAL A 308 19.16 20.37 6.52
CA VAL A 308 20.13 19.27 6.60
C VAL A 308 21.11 19.52 7.73
N VAL A 309 21.31 18.53 8.59
CA VAL A 309 22.28 18.62 9.67
C VAL A 309 23.66 18.29 9.13
N THR A 310 24.48 19.31 8.99
CA THR A 310 25.77 19.25 8.31
C THR A 310 26.99 19.19 9.23
N ALA A 311 26.83 18.97 10.54
CA ALA A 311 27.95 18.97 11.47
C ALA A 311 28.37 17.57 11.88
N PRO A 312 29.50 17.02 11.41
CA PRO A 312 30.08 15.81 11.98
C PRO A 312 30.50 16.06 13.44
N GLY A 313 29.94 15.30 14.36
CA GLY A 313 30.46 15.20 15.73
C GLY A 313 29.74 15.96 16.84
N THR A 314 28.53 16.46 16.67
CA THR A 314 27.70 16.97 17.79
C THR A 314 26.61 15.94 18.11
N GLU A 315 26.63 15.38 19.30
CA GLU A 315 25.77 14.28 19.74
C GLU A 315 24.30 14.67 19.99
N GLU A 316 23.79 15.72 19.41
CA GLU A 316 22.42 16.15 19.60
C GLU A 316 21.81 16.61 18.27
N GLU A 317 20.80 15.87 17.84
CA GLU A 317 19.83 16.18 16.78
C GLU A 317 20.33 16.03 15.35
N ASN A 318 19.87 14.97 14.68
CA ASN A 318 19.88 14.77 13.23
C ASN A 318 21.22 15.08 12.56
N GLN A 319 22.16 14.19 12.68
CA GLN A 319 23.45 14.31 12.00
C GLN A 319 23.36 13.79 10.58
N ALA A 320 24.14 14.38 9.68
CA ALA A 320 24.42 13.74 8.41
C ALA A 320 24.87 12.30 8.67
N TYR A 321 24.27 11.35 7.95
CA TYR A 321 24.52 9.93 8.10
C TYR A 321 26.03 9.66 7.92
N ASP A 322 26.69 9.20 8.98
CA ASP A 322 28.08 8.73 8.94
C ASP A 322 28.20 7.21 9.10
N GLY A 323 27.05 6.50 9.15
CA GLY A 323 26.99 5.06 9.34
C GLY A 323 27.31 4.59 10.75
N SER A 324 27.58 5.51 11.69
CA SER A 324 28.06 5.18 13.04
C SER A 324 27.02 5.31 14.15
N HIS A 325 25.93 6.04 13.91
CA HIS A 325 24.89 6.31 14.89
C HIS A 325 23.60 5.54 14.60
N ALA A 326 22.97 4.98 15.62
CA ALA A 326 21.76 4.14 15.49
C ALA A 326 20.55 4.95 14.99
N ASP A 327 20.51 6.25 15.27
CA ASP A 327 19.43 7.15 14.90
C ASP A 327 19.48 7.57 13.41
N ASP A 328 20.63 7.39 12.74
CA ASP A 328 20.83 7.71 11.32
C ASP A 328 20.39 6.58 10.39
N LYS A 329 19.93 5.46 10.94
CA LYS A 329 19.56 4.26 10.16
C LYS A 329 18.12 4.26 9.67
N GLY A 330 17.40 5.34 9.87
CA GLY A 330 15.97 5.37 9.58
C GLY A 330 15.18 4.39 10.44
N THR A 331 13.99 4.05 9.99
CA THR A 331 13.14 3.05 10.64
C THR A 331 13.37 1.69 9.99
N GLN A 332 14.11 0.81 10.66
CA GLN A 332 14.46 -0.51 10.11
C GLN A 332 13.37 -1.56 10.30
N GLN A 333 12.42 -1.33 11.21
CA GLN A 333 11.44 -2.32 11.62
C GLN A 333 10.11 -1.66 11.98
N LEU A 334 9.00 -2.30 11.59
CA LEU A 334 7.64 -1.92 11.96
C LEU A 334 6.95 -3.08 12.67
N GLU A 335 6.02 -2.74 13.54
CA GLU A 335 5.18 -3.70 14.24
C GLU A 335 3.70 -3.36 13.98
N GLY A 336 2.87 -4.40 13.91
CA GLY A 336 1.45 -4.24 13.76
C GLY A 336 0.69 -5.48 14.18
N LYS A 337 -0.63 -5.43 14.00
CA LYS A 337 -1.50 -6.52 14.37
C LYS A 337 -2.69 -6.62 13.42
N VAL A 338 -3.08 -7.84 13.10
CA VAL A 338 -4.40 -8.18 12.57
C VAL A 338 -5.20 -8.88 13.66
N THR A 339 -6.47 -8.58 13.70
CA THR A 339 -7.42 -9.24 14.61
C THR A 339 -8.38 -10.07 13.79
N GLY A 340 -8.49 -11.36 14.15
CA GLY A 340 -9.51 -12.24 13.63
C GLY A 340 -10.66 -12.33 14.61
N ALA A 341 -11.88 -12.39 14.11
CA ALA A 341 -13.10 -12.66 14.87
C ALA A 341 -13.96 -13.66 14.12
N ASP A 342 -14.74 -14.42 14.83
CA ASP A 342 -15.70 -15.35 14.27
C ASP A 342 -16.99 -15.28 15.11
N VAL A 343 -18.14 -15.35 14.47
CA VAL A 343 -19.43 -15.31 15.17
C VAL A 343 -19.78 -16.64 15.81
N ASP A 344 -19.25 -17.74 15.27
CA ASP A 344 -19.47 -19.08 15.81
C ASP A 344 -18.97 -19.23 17.25
N ALA A 345 -19.78 -19.79 18.12
CA ALA A 345 -19.46 -19.96 19.52
C ALA A 345 -18.33 -20.98 19.75
N GLY A 346 -17.24 -20.52 20.38
CA GLY A 346 -16.12 -21.40 20.78
C GLY A 346 -15.11 -21.69 19.66
N HIS A 347 -15.12 -20.91 18.60
CA HIS A 347 -14.22 -20.98 17.45
C HIS A 347 -12.73 -20.94 17.83
N LYS A 348 -11.89 -21.46 16.92
CA LYS A 348 -10.44 -21.32 16.94
C LYS A 348 -9.99 -20.74 15.62
N LEU A 349 -9.13 -19.72 15.70
CA LEU A 349 -8.61 -19.04 14.52
C LEU A 349 -7.10 -19.27 14.38
N TRP A 350 -6.66 -19.44 13.15
CA TRP A 350 -5.26 -19.58 12.75
C TRP A 350 -4.91 -18.50 11.75
N PHE A 351 -3.72 -17.96 11.90
CA PHE A 351 -3.20 -16.91 11.04
C PHE A 351 -2.11 -17.44 10.12
N GLY A 352 -2.04 -16.92 8.90
CA GLY A 352 -1.00 -17.23 7.93
C GLY A 352 -0.71 -16.01 7.05
N ALA A 353 0.50 -15.92 6.50
CA ALA A 353 0.88 -14.80 5.64
C ALA A 353 1.57 -15.26 4.37
N VAL A 354 1.37 -14.49 3.29
CA VAL A 354 2.07 -14.64 2.01
C VAL A 354 2.44 -13.26 1.46
N ALA A 355 3.47 -13.21 0.64
CA ALA A 355 3.86 -11.97 -0.05
C ALA A 355 2.90 -11.62 -1.19
N GLY A 356 2.72 -10.32 -1.41
CA GLY A 356 1.89 -9.75 -2.45
C GLY A 356 0.41 -9.62 -2.07
N ASP A 357 -0.32 -8.84 -2.87
CA ASP A 357 -1.77 -8.67 -2.75
C ASP A 357 -2.50 -9.83 -3.40
N LYS A 358 -3.17 -10.65 -2.59
CA LYS A 358 -4.00 -11.77 -3.04
C LYS A 358 -5.50 -11.43 -3.08
N SER A 359 -5.90 -10.25 -2.67
CA SER A 359 -7.30 -9.81 -2.70
C SER A 359 -7.88 -9.77 -4.12
N GLN A 360 -7.02 -9.64 -5.13
CA GLN A 360 -7.40 -9.57 -6.55
C GLN A 360 -7.35 -10.92 -7.29
N ASP A 361 -6.88 -11.99 -6.65
CA ASP A 361 -6.64 -13.29 -7.31
C ASP A 361 -7.91 -14.12 -7.58
N GLY A 362 -9.08 -13.58 -7.35
CA GLY A 362 -10.34 -14.21 -7.72
C GLY A 362 -11.49 -13.85 -6.80
N SER A 363 -12.71 -13.98 -7.35
CA SER A 363 -13.92 -13.82 -6.55
C SER A 363 -13.93 -14.82 -5.39
N TRP A 364 -14.47 -14.44 -4.27
CA TRP A 364 -14.71 -15.26 -3.07
C TRP A 364 -15.32 -16.64 -3.35
N GLU A 365 -16.06 -16.76 -4.46
CA GLU A 365 -16.60 -18.00 -4.98
C GLU A 365 -15.57 -18.71 -5.87
N GLY A 366 -14.69 -19.51 -5.28
CA GLY A 366 -13.76 -20.36 -6.00
C GLY A 366 -12.27 -20.02 -5.87
N ALA A 367 -11.90 -19.01 -5.07
CA ALA A 367 -10.52 -18.82 -4.67
C ALA A 367 -10.02 -20.09 -3.99
N GLN A 368 -8.87 -20.59 -4.40
CA GLN A 368 -8.28 -21.75 -3.74
C GLN A 368 -7.96 -21.40 -2.29
N SER A 369 -8.34 -22.27 -1.37
CA SER A 369 -7.90 -22.18 0.02
C SER A 369 -6.39 -21.94 0.03
N PRO A 370 -5.89 -20.99 0.84
CA PRO A 370 -4.46 -20.81 1.01
C PRO A 370 -3.83 -22.12 1.49
N ASP A 371 -2.56 -22.31 1.15
CA ASP A 371 -1.83 -23.54 1.47
C ASP A 371 -1.91 -23.81 2.98
N ALA A 372 -2.23 -25.01 3.39
CA ALA A 372 -2.42 -25.37 4.79
C ALA A 372 -1.15 -25.17 5.63
N ASP A 373 0.01 -25.14 4.97
CA ASP A 373 1.32 -25.04 5.63
C ASP A 373 1.67 -23.61 6.09
N ILE A 374 0.92 -22.58 5.66
CA ILE A 374 1.17 -21.20 6.09
C ILE A 374 0.56 -20.87 7.46
N PHE A 375 -0.42 -21.66 7.92
CA PHE A 375 -1.17 -21.35 9.14
C PHE A 375 -0.46 -21.78 10.42
N LEU A 376 -0.37 -20.83 11.34
CA LEU A 376 0.30 -20.92 12.64
C LEU A 376 -0.69 -21.32 13.75
N GLY A 377 -0.17 -21.92 14.81
CA GLY A 377 -0.97 -22.24 16.01
C GLY A 377 -1.78 -23.51 15.92
N LYS A 378 -1.73 -24.24 14.80
CA LYS A 378 -2.49 -25.48 14.60
C LYS A 378 -2.13 -26.57 15.61
N ASP A 379 -0.88 -26.60 16.04
CA ASP A 379 -0.34 -27.61 16.97
C ASP A 379 0.11 -26.99 18.32
N ALA A 380 -0.16 -25.68 18.55
CA ALA A 380 0.26 -24.99 19.76
C ALA A 380 -0.43 -25.59 21.01
N THR A 381 0.36 -25.98 21.97
CA THR A 381 -0.13 -26.31 23.30
C THR A 381 -0.33 -25.01 24.07
N ASP A 382 -1.44 -24.91 24.78
CA ASP A 382 -1.95 -23.79 25.57
C ASP A 382 -0.91 -22.70 25.93
N GLY A 383 -0.97 -21.57 25.22
CA GLY A 383 -0.30 -20.32 25.59
C GLY A 383 1.04 -20.01 24.91
N ASP A 384 1.53 -20.84 24.02
CA ASP A 384 2.73 -20.56 23.24
C ASP A 384 2.38 -19.80 21.95
N VAL A 385 3.03 -18.63 21.74
CA VAL A 385 2.93 -17.89 20.47
C VAL A 385 3.92 -18.51 19.49
N GLU A 386 3.41 -19.01 18.39
CA GLU A 386 4.19 -19.49 17.24
C GLU A 386 4.44 -18.33 16.26
N SER A 387 5.67 -18.27 15.70
CA SER A 387 6.02 -17.31 14.67
C SER A 387 6.24 -18.01 13.33
N SER A 388 5.90 -17.35 12.22
CA SER A 388 6.19 -17.84 10.87
C SER A 388 7.70 -17.81 10.60
N GLU A 389 8.14 -18.61 9.63
CA GLU A 389 9.38 -18.27 8.92
C GLU A 389 9.18 -16.88 8.25
N PRO A 390 10.26 -16.12 8.02
CA PRO A 390 10.14 -14.85 7.33
C PRO A 390 9.47 -14.99 5.97
N VAL A 391 8.42 -14.22 5.75
CA VAL A 391 7.74 -14.11 4.45
C VAL A 391 8.44 -13.04 3.65
N GLU A 392 9.18 -13.44 2.61
CA GLU A 392 10.00 -12.54 1.80
C GLU A 392 9.15 -11.65 0.91
N GLY A 393 9.25 -10.34 1.12
CA GLY A 393 8.72 -9.30 0.25
C GLY A 393 9.76 -8.78 -0.75
N SER A 394 9.40 -7.76 -1.49
CA SER A 394 10.30 -7.11 -2.45
C SER A 394 11.40 -6.33 -1.75
N PHE A 395 11.06 -5.63 -0.68
CA PHE A 395 11.95 -4.67 0.00
C PHE A 395 12.26 -5.05 1.45
N GLY A 396 11.56 -6.04 2.00
CA GLY A 396 11.75 -6.52 3.36
C GLY A 396 11.16 -7.90 3.54
N HIS A 397 11.02 -8.31 4.78
CA HIS A 397 10.34 -9.54 5.14
C HIS A 397 9.40 -9.32 6.33
N LEU A 398 8.30 -10.05 6.33
CA LEU A 398 7.30 -10.02 7.39
C LEU A 398 7.36 -11.32 8.19
N VAL A 399 7.37 -11.22 9.51
CA VAL A 399 7.20 -12.35 10.44
C VAL A 399 5.84 -12.17 11.11
N LEU A 400 4.96 -13.15 10.94
CA LEU A 400 3.63 -13.19 11.55
C LEU A 400 3.64 -14.12 12.76
N ASN A 401 2.91 -13.78 13.80
CA ASN A 401 2.71 -14.58 14.99
C ASN A 401 1.30 -15.17 15.03
N SER A 402 1.13 -16.29 15.73
CA SER A 402 -0.17 -16.99 15.87
C SER A 402 -1.23 -16.20 16.63
N ASP A 403 -0.87 -15.09 17.27
CA ASP A 403 -1.80 -14.14 17.92
C ASP A 403 -2.19 -12.95 17.04
N GLY A 404 -1.80 -12.98 15.74
CA GLY A 404 -2.06 -11.96 14.75
C GLY A 404 -1.11 -10.76 14.80
N THR A 405 -0.17 -10.71 15.75
CA THR A 405 0.88 -9.68 15.73
C THR A 405 1.89 -9.99 14.63
N TRP A 406 2.44 -8.96 14.01
CA TRP A 406 3.45 -9.10 12.96
C TRP A 406 4.55 -8.06 13.10
N THR A 407 5.70 -8.40 12.56
CA THR A 407 6.86 -7.52 12.48
C THR A 407 7.35 -7.51 11.03
N TYR A 408 7.51 -6.34 10.45
CA TYR A 408 8.16 -6.15 9.17
C TYR A 408 9.57 -5.63 9.39
N THR A 409 10.54 -6.19 8.69
CA THR A 409 11.95 -5.75 8.74
C THR A 409 12.42 -5.42 7.34
N LEU A 410 12.94 -4.21 7.16
CA LEU A 410 13.50 -3.72 5.90
C LEU A 410 14.77 -4.50 5.55
N LYS A 411 15.03 -4.75 4.27
CA LYS A 411 16.31 -5.28 3.77
C LYS A 411 17.43 -4.29 4.08
N SER A 412 18.64 -4.85 4.29
CA SER A 412 19.81 -4.03 4.61
C SER A 412 20.19 -3.13 3.42
N GLU A 413 20.79 -1.99 3.73
CA GLU A 413 21.41 -1.10 2.75
C GLU A 413 22.38 -1.87 1.85
N GLY A 414 22.42 -1.53 0.58
CA GLY A 414 23.28 -2.20 -0.41
C GLY A 414 22.82 -3.59 -0.82
N GLU A 415 21.75 -4.14 -0.24
CA GLU A 415 21.12 -5.35 -0.75
C GLU A 415 20.38 -5.05 -2.05
N ALA A 416 20.67 -5.85 -3.09
CA ALA A 416 20.03 -5.64 -4.39
C ALA A 416 18.52 -5.93 -4.31
N VAL A 417 17.72 -4.94 -4.66
CA VAL A 417 16.26 -5.04 -4.81
C VAL A 417 15.89 -4.69 -6.25
N GLN A 418 14.68 -5.00 -6.63
CA GLN A 418 14.09 -4.55 -7.89
C GLN A 418 12.69 -4.03 -7.61
N GLY A 419 12.47 -2.79 -7.97
CA GLY A 419 11.17 -2.16 -7.77
C GLY A 419 11.07 -0.86 -8.52
N THR A 420 9.87 -0.32 -8.54
CA THR A 420 9.56 0.96 -9.16
C THR A 420 9.13 1.94 -8.06
N ALA A 421 9.90 2.98 -7.87
CA ALA A 421 9.62 4.06 -6.93
C ALA A 421 8.75 5.14 -7.58
N SER A 422 8.11 5.94 -6.74
CA SER A 422 7.28 7.08 -7.15
C SER A 422 7.71 8.34 -6.40
N LEU A 423 7.93 9.43 -7.14
CA LEU A 423 8.18 10.76 -6.60
C LEU A 423 7.41 11.79 -7.43
N ASP A 424 6.58 12.60 -6.80
CA ASP A 424 5.76 13.65 -7.44
C ASP A 424 4.90 13.18 -8.64
N GLY A 425 4.53 11.88 -8.66
CA GLY A 425 3.74 11.27 -9.72
C GLY A 425 4.54 10.75 -10.92
N GLU A 426 5.85 10.89 -10.91
CA GLU A 426 6.77 10.23 -11.83
C GLU A 426 7.24 8.90 -11.22
N THR A 427 7.57 7.94 -12.06
CA THR A 427 8.03 6.62 -11.62
C THR A 427 9.37 6.29 -12.23
N PHE A 428 10.23 5.63 -11.46
CA PHE A 428 11.56 5.19 -11.89
C PHE A 428 11.93 3.86 -11.22
N ASP A 429 12.83 3.11 -11.85
CA ASP A 429 13.28 1.84 -11.33
C ASP A 429 14.44 2.04 -10.36
N ILE A 430 14.43 1.30 -9.24
CA ILE A 430 15.50 1.27 -8.26
C ILE A 430 16.15 -0.11 -8.19
N SER A 431 17.41 -0.14 -7.78
CA SER A 431 18.22 -1.36 -7.62
C SER A 431 18.69 -1.61 -6.18
N SER A 432 18.52 -0.63 -5.31
CA SER A 432 18.73 -0.70 -3.86
C SER A 432 17.69 0.20 -3.18
N ILE A 433 17.43 -0.01 -1.91
CA ILE A 433 16.56 0.86 -1.11
C ILE A 433 17.22 2.22 -0.94
N ASP A 434 18.50 2.23 -0.69
CA ASP A 434 19.44 3.35 -0.60
C ASP A 434 19.44 4.29 -1.84
N ALA A 435 18.82 3.87 -2.94
CA ALA A 435 18.66 4.70 -4.14
C ALA A 435 17.33 5.46 -4.20
N LEU A 436 16.59 5.51 -3.10
CA LEU A 436 15.33 6.26 -2.99
C LEU A 436 15.62 7.72 -2.61
N PRO A 437 15.44 8.68 -3.51
CA PRO A 437 15.60 10.08 -3.18
C PRO A 437 14.61 10.52 -2.10
N GLU A 438 14.94 11.59 -1.40
CA GLU A 438 14.09 12.18 -0.38
C GLU A 438 12.63 12.33 -0.83
N GLY A 439 11.72 11.72 -0.08
CA GLY A 439 10.29 11.76 -0.33
C GLY A 439 9.78 10.82 -1.42
N ALA A 440 10.66 10.11 -2.11
CA ALA A 440 10.23 9.02 -2.98
C ALA A 440 9.64 7.88 -2.17
N THR A 441 8.69 7.17 -2.75
CA THR A 441 8.01 6.07 -2.05
C THR A 441 8.02 4.80 -2.86
N ILE A 442 8.18 3.68 -2.16
CA ILE A 442 7.92 2.33 -2.64
C ILE A 442 7.01 1.62 -1.67
N THR A 443 6.36 0.56 -2.12
CA THR A 443 5.46 -0.22 -1.27
C THR A 443 5.80 -1.70 -1.31
N ASP A 444 5.77 -2.33 -0.14
CA ASP A 444 5.78 -3.78 0.01
C ASP A 444 4.42 -4.24 0.50
N THR A 445 3.92 -5.33 -0.03
CA THR A 445 2.55 -5.76 0.26
C THR A 445 2.53 -7.21 0.66
N PHE A 446 1.75 -7.52 1.68
CA PHE A 446 1.54 -8.87 2.20
C PHE A 446 0.05 -9.12 2.37
N THR A 447 -0.36 -10.35 2.17
CA THR A 447 -1.71 -10.80 2.50
C THR A 447 -1.65 -11.68 3.74
N ILE A 448 -2.42 -11.32 4.75
CA ILE A 448 -2.59 -12.10 5.97
C ILE A 448 -3.96 -12.77 5.91
N TYR A 449 -3.97 -14.07 6.09
CA TYR A 449 -5.18 -14.90 6.14
C TYR A 449 -5.52 -15.21 7.59
N VAL A 450 -6.80 -15.27 7.88
CA VAL A 450 -7.36 -15.92 9.07
C VAL A 450 -8.20 -17.10 8.63
N LYS A 451 -8.13 -18.21 9.35
CA LYS A 451 -8.86 -19.45 9.06
C LYS A 451 -9.39 -20.04 10.35
N ASP A 452 -10.64 -20.53 10.31
CA ASP A 452 -11.26 -21.25 11.41
C ASP A 452 -10.90 -22.77 11.42
N GLU A 453 -11.37 -23.50 12.44
CA GLU A 453 -11.16 -24.96 12.57
C GLU A 453 -11.92 -25.79 11.56
N HIS A 454 -12.93 -25.23 10.90
CA HIS A 454 -13.76 -25.90 9.90
C HIS A 454 -13.31 -25.62 8.48
N GLY A 455 -12.35 -24.66 8.32
CA GLY A 455 -11.67 -24.40 7.06
C GLY A 455 -12.17 -23.17 6.32
N ALA A 456 -13.17 -22.45 6.81
CA ALA A 456 -13.52 -21.14 6.25
C ALA A 456 -12.42 -20.14 6.56
N TRP A 457 -12.18 -19.18 5.67
CA TRP A 457 -11.07 -18.26 5.78
C TRP A 457 -11.42 -16.88 5.24
N ASN A 458 -10.67 -15.88 5.69
CA ASN A 458 -10.73 -14.51 5.21
C ASN A 458 -9.32 -13.94 5.09
N LEU A 459 -9.17 -12.80 4.46
CA LEU A 459 -7.88 -12.17 4.26
C LEU A 459 -7.94 -10.66 4.47
N GLU A 460 -6.79 -10.12 4.87
CA GLU A 460 -6.53 -8.67 4.96
C GLU A 460 -5.20 -8.36 4.29
N THR A 461 -5.11 -7.22 3.62
CA THR A 461 -3.90 -6.79 2.91
C THR A 461 -3.15 -5.76 3.74
N VAL A 462 -1.90 -6.06 4.06
CA VAL A 462 -0.98 -5.15 4.74
C VAL A 462 -0.05 -4.55 3.70
N THR A 463 -0.11 -3.24 3.51
CA THR A 463 0.77 -2.49 2.61
C THR A 463 1.68 -1.59 3.41
N ILE A 464 2.98 -1.85 3.32
CA ILE A 464 4.04 -1.09 3.96
C ILE A 464 4.56 -0.06 2.96
N THR A 465 4.59 1.21 3.36
CA THR A 465 5.16 2.29 2.57
C THR A 465 6.56 2.60 3.08
N ILE A 466 7.54 2.55 2.20
CA ILE A 466 8.93 2.92 2.47
C ILE A 466 9.16 4.26 1.79
N THR A 467 9.61 5.23 2.57
CA THR A 467 9.90 6.59 2.09
C THR A 467 11.40 6.81 2.08
N GLY A 468 11.90 7.31 0.97
CA GLY A 468 13.30 7.67 0.78
C GLY A 468 13.70 8.87 1.62
N SER A 469 14.94 8.90 2.05
CA SER A 469 15.63 10.05 2.63
C SER A 469 16.79 10.46 1.74
N ASN A 470 17.36 11.63 1.97
CA ASN A 470 18.51 12.08 1.21
C ASN A 470 19.79 11.45 1.76
N ASP A 471 20.65 10.97 0.89
CA ASP A 471 21.97 10.44 1.25
C ASP A 471 23.09 11.46 1.10
N THR A 472 24.26 11.13 1.64
CA THR A 472 25.46 11.96 1.52
C THR A 472 26.28 11.55 0.30
N PRO A 473 26.61 12.47 -0.64
CA PRO A 473 27.43 12.12 -1.77
C PRO A 473 28.83 11.65 -1.36
N SER A 474 29.38 10.71 -2.09
CA SER A 474 30.76 10.28 -1.99
C SER A 474 31.69 11.17 -2.80
N LEU A 475 32.91 11.43 -2.31
CA LEU A 475 33.91 12.27 -2.98
C LEU A 475 35.26 11.57 -3.04
N THR A 476 35.88 11.58 -4.21
CA THR A 476 37.26 11.11 -4.42
C THR A 476 38.02 12.14 -5.25
N VAL A 477 39.07 12.72 -4.67
CA VAL A 477 39.97 13.63 -5.35
C VAL A 477 41.25 12.89 -5.71
N GLY A 478 41.56 12.82 -7.00
CA GLY A 478 42.80 12.22 -7.49
C GLY A 478 44.03 13.07 -7.16
N ASP A 479 45.17 12.43 -6.99
CA ASP A 479 46.46 13.13 -6.80
C ASP A 479 46.77 14.01 -8.01
N PRO A 480 47.46 15.17 -7.82
CA PRO A 480 47.83 16.04 -8.93
C PRO A 480 48.80 15.35 -9.89
N ASP A 481 48.49 15.50 -11.19
CA ASP A 481 49.36 15.01 -12.27
C ASP A 481 50.55 15.96 -12.47
N GLY A 482 51.72 15.57 -11.99
CA GLY A 482 52.95 16.32 -12.18
C GLY A 482 53.54 16.92 -10.90
N LEU A 483 54.61 17.61 -11.05
CA LEU A 483 55.32 18.31 -10.00
C LEU A 483 55.32 19.81 -10.25
N LEU A 484 55.13 20.58 -9.19
CA LEU A 484 55.21 22.04 -9.26
C LEU A 484 56.64 22.49 -8.94
N TYR A 485 57.13 23.33 -9.79
CA TYR A 485 58.40 24.00 -9.60
C TYR A 485 58.19 25.50 -9.71
N GLU A 486 58.77 26.27 -8.80
CA GLU A 486 58.84 27.70 -9.01
C GLU A 486 59.74 28.03 -10.22
N SER A 487 59.75 29.29 -10.66
CA SER A 487 60.58 29.72 -11.79
C SER A 487 62.04 29.73 -11.40
N GLY A 488 62.93 29.28 -12.28
CA GLY A 488 64.39 29.30 -12.04
C GLY A 488 65.14 28.80 -13.26
N VAL A 489 66.43 28.56 -13.10
CA VAL A 489 67.31 28.06 -14.17
C VAL A 489 67.06 26.60 -14.44
N GLY A 490 66.64 26.29 -15.66
CA GLY A 490 66.38 24.91 -16.09
C GLY A 490 67.67 24.08 -16.04
N ARG A 491 67.58 22.88 -15.39
CA ARG A 491 68.68 21.93 -15.32
C ARG A 491 68.41 20.79 -16.32
N ASP A 492 69.37 20.52 -17.20
CA ASP A 492 69.34 19.32 -18.02
C ASP A 492 69.68 18.09 -17.13
N THR A 493 68.61 17.34 -16.76
CA THR A 493 68.76 16.08 -16.01
C THR A 493 69.14 14.90 -16.84
N THR A 494 69.29 15.06 -18.16
CA THR A 494 69.58 13.93 -19.08
C THR A 494 71.05 13.68 -19.28
N THR A 495 71.93 14.63 -18.88
CA THR A 495 73.39 14.44 -19.00
C THR A 495 74.00 14.33 -17.60
N SER A 496 74.94 13.40 -17.43
CA SER A 496 75.70 13.20 -16.19
C SER A 496 76.77 14.30 -15.96
N ASP A 497 76.82 15.32 -16.82
CA ASP A 497 77.75 16.45 -16.71
C ASP A 497 76.99 17.67 -16.21
N HIS A 498 77.02 17.82 -14.92
CA HIS A 498 76.41 18.92 -14.15
C HIS A 498 77.30 20.18 -14.19
N SER A 499 77.99 20.40 -15.29
CA SER A 499 78.84 21.58 -15.41
C SER A 499 78.00 22.83 -15.67
N PRO A 500 77.99 23.82 -14.80
CA PRO A 500 77.25 25.05 -14.98
C PRO A 500 77.83 25.98 -16.05
N PHE A 501 78.84 25.51 -16.77
CA PHE A 501 79.58 26.31 -17.78
C PHE A 501 79.65 25.63 -19.15
N ASP A 502 78.53 25.37 -19.80
CA ASP A 502 78.58 25.11 -21.22
C ASP A 502 78.64 26.41 -22.00
N LYS A 503 79.55 26.42 -22.92
CA LYS A 503 80.19 27.58 -23.59
C LYS A 503 79.23 28.58 -24.20
N PRO A 504 79.50 29.87 -24.00
CA PRO A 504 78.79 30.93 -24.73
C PRO A 504 78.94 30.74 -26.27
N GLY A 505 77.79 30.59 -26.97
CA GLY A 505 77.77 30.58 -28.43
C GLY A 505 77.35 29.31 -29.12
N GLN A 506 76.76 28.29 -28.42
CA GLN A 506 76.06 27.19 -29.07
C GLN A 506 74.59 27.54 -29.37
N PRO A 507 74.05 27.03 -30.46
CA PRO A 507 72.66 27.31 -30.81
C PRO A 507 71.68 26.87 -29.76
N GLU A 508 70.64 27.61 -29.62
CA GLU A 508 69.62 27.72 -28.61
C GLU A 508 68.75 26.49 -28.26
N GLU A 509 69.10 25.29 -28.69
CA GLU A 509 68.29 24.11 -28.42
C GLU A 509 68.55 23.45 -27.06
N ASN A 510 69.63 23.83 -26.34
CA ASN A 510 69.95 23.32 -25.02
C ASN A 510 70.86 24.29 -24.27
N ASN A 511 70.45 25.53 -24.10
CA ASN A 511 71.16 26.52 -23.32
C ASN A 511 70.64 26.49 -21.87
N PRO A 512 71.44 25.94 -20.93
CA PRO A 512 71.03 25.99 -19.48
C PRO A 512 71.07 27.41 -18.94
N TYR A 513 71.38 28.41 -19.78
CA TYR A 513 71.40 29.83 -19.45
C TYR A 513 70.26 30.60 -20.08
N ASP A 514 69.26 29.90 -20.64
CA ASP A 514 68.06 30.63 -20.98
C ASP A 514 67.38 31.04 -19.67
N ASN A 515 67.60 32.28 -19.33
CA ASN A 515 66.95 32.91 -18.20
C ASN A 515 65.46 32.75 -18.40
N ASP A 516 64.77 32.28 -17.41
CA ASP A 516 63.34 32.10 -17.41
C ASP A 516 62.88 30.75 -17.96
N ALA A 517 63.49 29.62 -17.56
CA ALA A 517 62.77 28.36 -17.59
C ALA A 517 61.56 28.55 -16.69
N ALA A 518 60.44 28.88 -17.31
CA ALA A 518 59.17 28.91 -16.57
C ALA A 518 59.01 27.57 -15.87
N GLY A 519 58.98 27.57 -14.55
CA GLY A 519 58.73 26.34 -13.76
C GLY A 519 57.43 25.68 -14.22
N THR A 520 57.18 24.52 -13.74
CA THR A 520 55.87 23.90 -13.95
C THR A 520 54.85 24.65 -13.12
N ALA A 521 54.25 25.67 -13.76
CA ALA A 521 53.38 26.64 -13.10
C ALA A 521 52.00 26.07 -12.75
N SER A 522 51.63 24.93 -13.32
CA SER A 522 50.30 24.34 -13.04
C SER A 522 50.32 22.82 -13.09
N VAL A 523 49.47 22.25 -12.27
CA VAL A 523 49.14 20.79 -12.26
C VAL A 523 47.66 20.62 -12.32
N THR A 524 47.23 19.48 -12.83
CA THR A 524 45.82 19.11 -12.95
C THR A 524 45.54 17.82 -12.23
N GLY A 525 44.28 17.58 -11.93
CA GLY A 525 43.82 16.29 -11.41
C GLY A 525 42.33 16.07 -11.66
N SER A 526 41.86 14.92 -11.31
CA SER A 526 40.46 14.53 -11.49
C SER A 526 39.71 14.52 -10.16
N ILE A 527 38.43 14.78 -10.21
CA ILE A 527 37.50 14.69 -9.10
C ILE A 527 36.35 13.79 -9.55
N ASN A 528 36.03 12.79 -8.74
CA ASN A 528 34.87 11.92 -8.96
C ASN A 528 34.03 11.95 -7.68
N ALA A 529 32.74 12.15 -7.87
CA ALA A 529 31.73 12.09 -6.82
C ALA A 529 30.56 11.25 -7.34
N ALA A 530 29.85 10.61 -6.44
CA ALA A 530 28.67 9.85 -6.76
C ALA A 530 27.70 9.94 -5.58
N ASP A 531 26.42 10.00 -5.91
CA ASP A 531 25.33 9.88 -5.00
C ASP A 531 24.58 8.58 -5.25
N VAL A 532 24.05 7.96 -4.20
CA VAL A 532 23.25 6.75 -4.32
C VAL A 532 21.82 7.09 -4.69
N ASP A 533 21.36 8.28 -4.34
CA ASP A 533 20.04 8.78 -4.65
C ASP A 533 19.79 8.91 -6.16
N HIS A 534 18.69 8.36 -6.61
CA HIS A 534 18.36 8.38 -8.03
C HIS A 534 18.05 9.78 -8.53
N GLY A 535 18.90 10.29 -9.42
CA GLY A 535 18.66 11.53 -10.13
C GLY A 535 19.26 12.78 -9.49
N ASP A 536 19.98 12.65 -8.38
CA ASP A 536 20.58 13.78 -7.69
C ASP A 536 21.64 14.49 -8.53
N ILE A 537 21.68 15.81 -8.39
CA ILE A 537 22.58 16.68 -9.10
C ILE A 537 23.67 17.15 -8.16
N LEU A 538 24.93 16.84 -8.50
CA LEU A 538 26.08 17.15 -7.68
C LEU A 538 26.77 18.44 -8.15
N HIS A 539 27.12 19.28 -7.20
CA HIS A 539 27.83 20.53 -7.39
C HIS A 539 29.12 20.56 -6.59
N PHE A 540 30.12 21.28 -7.08
CA PHE A 540 31.43 21.37 -6.44
C PHE A 540 31.70 22.78 -5.92
N ALA A 541 32.39 22.84 -4.78
CA ALA A 541 32.95 24.07 -4.23
C ALA A 541 34.40 23.88 -3.82
N VAL A 542 35.12 24.97 -3.63
CA VAL A 542 36.52 24.95 -3.18
C VAL A 542 36.82 26.09 -2.21
N ALA A 543 37.58 25.78 -1.19
CA ALA A 543 38.07 26.74 -0.21
C ALA A 543 39.60 26.69 -0.07
N ASP A 544 40.21 27.80 0.28
CA ASP A 544 41.62 27.91 0.65
C ASP A 544 41.85 27.35 2.06
N GLY A 545 42.91 26.57 2.22
CA GLY A 545 43.34 26.02 3.49
C GLY A 545 42.65 24.76 3.92
N THR A 546 43.02 24.29 5.11
CA THR A 546 42.44 23.14 5.80
C THR A 546 41.57 23.61 6.94
N GLY A 547 40.53 22.79 7.27
CA GLY A 547 39.68 23.04 8.45
C GLY A 547 38.42 23.83 8.21
N MET A 548 38.01 24.09 6.96
CA MET A 548 36.62 24.39 6.67
C MET A 548 35.79 23.10 6.85
N THR A 549 34.75 23.24 7.62
CA THR A 549 33.89 22.08 7.97
C THR A 549 32.55 22.14 7.30
N THR A 550 32.25 23.15 6.53
CA THR A 550 30.99 23.31 5.78
C THR A 550 31.22 24.09 4.50
N PRO A 551 30.50 23.83 3.41
CA PRO A 551 30.53 24.63 2.20
C PRO A 551 29.75 25.94 2.31
N GLU A 552 29.20 26.28 3.48
CA GLU A 552 28.33 27.44 3.66
C GLU A 552 29.02 28.74 3.26
N GLY A 553 28.40 29.50 2.34
CA GLY A 553 28.94 30.74 1.82
C GLY A 553 29.95 30.61 0.69
N LEU A 554 30.28 29.37 0.27
CA LEU A 554 31.09 29.14 -0.93
C LEU A 554 30.23 29.20 -2.18
N GLU A 555 30.88 29.58 -3.31
CA GLU A 555 30.25 29.47 -4.62
C GLU A 555 30.29 28.01 -5.09
N LEU A 556 29.13 27.51 -5.53
CA LEU A 556 28.99 26.16 -6.11
C LEU A 556 29.06 26.23 -7.64
N THR A 557 29.54 25.17 -8.27
CA THR A 557 29.38 24.98 -9.71
C THR A 557 27.90 24.96 -10.06
N ALA A 558 27.54 25.42 -11.25
CA ALA A 558 26.15 25.49 -11.71
C ALA A 558 25.87 24.48 -12.83
N GLY A 559 26.62 23.39 -12.88
CA GLY A 559 26.52 22.34 -13.89
C GLY A 559 27.72 22.27 -14.82
N SER A 560 27.68 21.38 -15.79
CA SER A 560 28.77 21.07 -16.70
C SER A 560 29.37 22.32 -17.36
N GLN A 561 30.72 22.41 -17.37
CA GLN A 561 31.54 23.51 -17.88
C GLN A 561 31.47 24.78 -17.02
N THR A 562 31.00 24.73 -15.80
CA THR A 562 31.12 25.82 -14.83
C THR A 562 32.31 25.58 -13.90
N SER A 563 32.88 26.64 -13.39
CA SER A 563 34.09 26.58 -12.56
C SER A 563 33.96 27.47 -11.34
N VAL A 564 34.52 26.98 -10.23
CA VAL A 564 34.71 27.72 -8.98
C VAL A 564 36.21 27.86 -8.68
N THR A 565 36.59 28.90 -7.98
CA THR A 565 38.01 29.22 -7.75
C THR A 565 38.25 29.61 -6.30
N ALA A 566 39.29 29.03 -5.70
CA ALA A 566 39.84 29.49 -4.44
C ALA A 566 41.21 30.10 -4.65
N GLN A 567 41.46 31.22 -3.99
CA GLN A 567 42.77 31.91 -4.01
C GLN A 567 43.57 31.50 -2.81
N GLY A 568 44.68 30.85 -3.04
CA GLY A 568 45.62 30.47 -2.00
C GLY A 568 46.75 31.47 -1.87
N HIS A 569 47.73 31.14 -1.02
CA HIS A 569 48.89 31.96 -0.74
C HIS A 569 49.88 31.97 -1.92
N TYR A 570 50.18 30.76 -2.46
CA TYR A 570 51.14 30.59 -3.55
C TYR A 570 50.49 30.51 -4.92
N GLY A 571 49.24 30.10 -4.99
CA GLY A 571 48.56 29.92 -6.25
C GLY A 571 47.03 29.97 -6.12
N GLN A 572 46.38 29.56 -7.18
CA GLN A 572 44.92 29.42 -7.21
C GLN A 572 44.51 28.01 -7.62
N LEU A 573 43.46 27.49 -7.00
CA LEU A 573 42.84 26.28 -7.39
C LEU A 573 41.53 26.57 -8.13
N VAL A 574 41.38 26.04 -9.33
CA VAL A 574 40.15 26.12 -10.13
C VAL A 574 39.59 24.72 -10.24
N VAL A 575 38.35 24.51 -9.80
CA VAL A 575 37.58 23.28 -9.99
C VAL A 575 36.58 23.53 -11.09
N THR A 576 36.57 22.69 -12.12
CA THR A 576 35.67 22.76 -13.27
C THR A 576 34.85 21.50 -13.36
N GLU A 577 33.54 21.62 -13.22
CA GLU A 577 32.60 20.50 -13.41
C GLU A 577 32.55 20.11 -14.89
N THR A 578 32.72 18.81 -15.19
CA THR A 578 32.72 18.32 -16.58
C THR A 578 31.43 17.57 -16.92
N ALA A 579 30.85 16.86 -15.94
CA ALA A 579 29.55 16.23 -15.99
C ALA A 579 29.05 16.05 -14.56
N ASN A 580 27.77 15.68 -14.36
CA ASN A 580 27.24 15.35 -13.03
C ASN A 580 28.17 14.38 -12.29
N GLY A 581 28.61 14.70 -11.10
CA GLY A 581 29.51 13.90 -10.29
C GLY A 581 30.97 13.84 -10.80
N THR A 582 31.35 14.55 -11.85
CA THR A 582 32.74 14.57 -12.33
C THR A 582 33.24 15.99 -12.55
N ALA A 583 34.44 16.25 -12.04
CA ALA A 583 35.11 17.52 -12.23
C ALA A 583 36.61 17.28 -12.46
N SER A 584 37.29 18.32 -12.93
CA SER A 584 38.73 18.41 -12.96
C SER A 584 39.15 19.60 -12.13
N TYR A 585 40.31 19.53 -11.56
CA TYR A 585 40.92 20.68 -10.93
C TYR A 585 42.21 21.07 -11.66
N THR A 586 42.54 22.37 -11.58
CA THR A 586 43.81 22.92 -12.04
C THR A 586 44.32 23.85 -10.94
N TYR A 587 45.46 23.53 -10.38
CA TYR A 587 46.19 24.42 -9.51
C TYR A 587 47.24 25.17 -10.33
N THR A 588 47.31 26.48 -10.18
CA THR A 588 48.23 27.35 -10.93
C THR A 588 48.92 28.29 -9.96
N LEU A 589 50.27 28.30 -9.95
CA LEU A 589 51.07 29.23 -9.20
C LEU A 589 50.81 30.67 -9.66
N HIS A 590 50.86 31.64 -8.77
CA HIS A 590 50.80 33.07 -9.11
C HIS A 590 52.02 33.43 -9.95
N GLY A 591 51.82 34.21 -11.01
CA GLY A 591 52.84 34.49 -12.04
C GLY A 591 53.99 35.40 -11.63
N ASN A 592 54.16 35.76 -10.36
CA ASN A 592 55.29 36.54 -9.88
C ASN A 592 55.69 36.04 -8.49
N SER A 593 56.54 34.98 -8.46
CA SER A 593 57.08 34.38 -7.25
C SER A 593 57.93 35.36 -6.42
N ASP A 594 58.52 36.36 -7.04
CA ASP A 594 59.38 37.38 -6.39
C ASP A 594 58.66 38.19 -5.30
N GLY A 595 57.33 38.30 -5.37
CA GLY A 595 56.56 39.09 -4.44
C GLY A 595 55.81 38.28 -3.36
N ILE A 596 55.80 36.96 -3.42
CA ILE A 596 55.01 36.08 -2.53
C ILE A 596 55.91 35.70 -1.31
N PRO A 597 55.57 36.12 -0.10
CA PRO A 597 56.37 35.79 1.06
C PRO A 597 56.42 34.26 1.31
N LEU A 598 57.55 33.70 1.61
CA LEU A 598 57.70 32.30 1.98
C LEU A 598 57.03 32.03 3.33
N THR A 599 56.21 31.03 3.38
CA THR A 599 55.56 30.54 4.63
C THR A 599 56.27 29.30 5.13
N PHE A 600 56.11 29.03 6.40
CA PHE A 600 56.65 27.85 7.07
C PHE A 600 55.57 26.88 7.48
N PRO A 601 55.87 25.60 7.52
CA PRO A 601 57.19 24.95 7.45
C PRO A 601 57.76 24.82 6.03
N VAL A 602 59.08 24.84 5.90
CA VAL A 602 59.84 24.54 4.69
C VAL A 602 60.61 23.25 4.93
N THR A 603 60.58 22.31 3.96
CA THR A 603 61.32 21.04 4.05
C THR A 603 62.46 21.05 3.04
N VAL A 604 63.71 20.76 3.53
CA VAL A 604 64.89 20.64 2.67
C VAL A 604 65.60 19.32 2.96
N ASN A 605 65.78 18.48 1.94
CA ASN A 605 66.45 17.18 2.04
C ASN A 605 65.84 16.30 3.16
N GLY A 606 64.52 16.33 3.36
CA GLY A 606 63.80 15.56 4.39
C GLY A 606 63.86 16.19 5.80
N THR A 607 64.46 17.33 5.99
CA THR A 607 64.48 18.09 7.25
C THR A 607 63.50 19.23 7.16
N THR A 608 62.51 19.28 8.09
CA THR A 608 61.46 20.31 8.13
C THR A 608 61.87 21.41 9.11
N TYR A 609 61.84 22.65 8.66
CA TYR A 609 62.13 23.85 9.42
C TYR A 609 60.85 24.64 9.69
N ALA A 610 60.56 24.87 10.96
CA ALA A 610 59.31 25.49 11.38
C ALA A 610 59.35 27.05 11.29
N GLY A 611 60.50 27.63 11.01
CA GLY A 611 60.65 29.09 10.90
C GLY A 611 61.93 29.53 10.19
N LEU A 612 62.01 30.81 9.82
CA LEU A 612 63.12 31.40 9.05
C LEU A 612 64.46 31.27 9.77
N GLU A 613 64.54 31.49 11.06
CA GLU A 613 65.79 31.39 11.83
C GLU A 613 66.35 29.98 11.88
N GLU A 614 65.46 28.98 11.95
CA GLU A 614 65.85 27.56 11.90
C GLU A 614 66.37 27.18 10.51
N LEU A 615 65.71 27.69 9.45
CA LEU A 615 66.08 27.46 8.06
C LEU A 615 67.47 28.10 7.78
N LYS A 616 67.69 29.39 8.17
CA LYS A 616 68.94 30.08 8.05
C LYS A 616 70.12 29.35 8.74
N GLN A 617 69.91 28.90 9.99
CA GLN A 617 70.86 28.15 10.74
C GLN A 617 71.18 26.78 10.15
N GLY A 618 70.14 26.09 9.69
CA GLY A 618 70.22 24.74 9.13
C GLY A 618 70.95 24.66 7.79
N LEU A 619 70.80 25.68 6.96
CA LEU A 619 71.39 25.75 5.64
C LEU A 619 72.62 26.67 5.53
N ASP A 620 73.08 27.33 6.63
CA ASP A 620 74.07 28.40 6.61
C ASP A 620 73.71 29.49 5.59
N TRP A 621 72.40 29.84 5.56
CA TRP A 621 71.84 30.75 4.57
C TRP A 621 71.87 32.21 5.07
N ASP A 622 72.78 32.99 4.47
CA ASP A 622 72.94 34.42 4.83
C ASP A 622 71.98 35.27 3.93
N PHE A 623 70.72 35.31 4.29
CA PHE A 623 69.72 36.10 3.58
C PHE A 623 69.21 37.22 4.49
N ASP A 624 69.30 38.46 4.01
CA ASP A 624 68.79 39.63 4.69
C ASP A 624 67.40 40.02 4.16
N GLY A 625 66.35 39.77 4.97
CA GLY A 625 64.97 40.16 4.63
C GLY A 625 63.94 39.06 4.85
N GLN A 626 62.77 39.28 4.30
CA GLN A 626 61.71 38.27 4.24
C GLN A 626 61.89 37.48 2.94
N PRO A 627 62.17 36.19 3.01
CA PRO A 627 62.27 35.37 1.79
C PRO A 627 60.93 35.26 1.09
N THR A 628 60.95 35.20 -0.22
CA THR A 628 59.82 34.95 -1.10
C THR A 628 59.86 33.52 -1.64
N LEU A 629 58.80 33.07 -2.34
CA LEU A 629 58.73 31.78 -3.00
C LEU A 629 59.94 31.58 -3.94
N ASP A 630 60.34 32.60 -4.67
CA ASP A 630 61.52 32.65 -5.56
C ASP A 630 62.86 32.41 -4.83
N ASN A 631 62.88 32.58 -3.54
CA ASN A 631 64.09 32.30 -2.73
C ASN A 631 64.09 30.89 -2.15
N LEU A 632 63.16 30.00 -2.57
CA LEU A 632 63.09 28.64 -2.08
C LEU A 632 64.27 27.85 -2.58
N PRO A 633 65.17 27.35 -1.68
CA PRO A 633 66.38 26.66 -2.12
C PRO A 633 66.11 25.45 -3.01
N GLU A 634 67.00 25.17 -3.97
CA GLU A 634 66.87 24.03 -4.89
C GLU A 634 66.56 22.75 -4.12
N GLY A 635 65.47 22.04 -4.47
CA GLY A 635 65.00 20.82 -3.83
C GLY A 635 64.33 21.02 -2.47
N ALA A 636 64.23 22.26 -1.97
CA ALA A 636 63.38 22.60 -0.85
C ALA A 636 61.90 22.55 -1.28
N THR A 637 61.03 22.27 -0.35
CA THR A 637 59.60 22.19 -0.63
C THR A 637 58.77 22.99 0.34
N VAL A 638 57.72 23.61 -0.14
CA VAL A 638 56.61 24.18 0.62
C VAL A 638 55.32 23.54 0.13
N SER A 639 54.32 23.54 0.97
CA SER A 639 53.02 22.96 0.59
C SER A 639 51.90 23.96 0.85
N GLU A 640 50.90 23.94 -0.01
CA GLU A 640 49.65 24.64 0.14
C GLU A 640 48.50 23.65 0.00
N SER A 641 47.46 23.82 0.79
CA SER A 641 46.33 22.91 0.81
C SER A 641 45.02 23.62 0.59
N PHE A 642 44.09 22.94 -0.05
CA PHE A 642 42.74 23.40 -0.30
C PHE A 642 41.76 22.33 0.13
N THR A 643 40.54 22.73 0.45
CA THR A 643 39.40 21.81 0.70
C THR A 643 38.44 21.87 -0.47
N ILE A 644 38.20 20.71 -1.09
CA ILE A 644 37.22 20.53 -2.14
C ILE A 644 35.95 19.91 -1.53
N PHE A 645 34.81 20.47 -1.86
CA PHE A 645 33.49 20.01 -1.45
C PHE A 645 32.71 19.49 -2.65
N VAL A 646 31.87 18.50 -2.42
CA VAL A 646 30.74 18.16 -3.28
C VAL A 646 29.46 18.32 -2.47
N GLN A 647 28.43 18.83 -3.06
CA GLN A 647 27.10 18.99 -2.48
C GLN A 647 26.04 18.55 -3.48
N ASP A 648 25.04 17.81 -3.00
CA ASP A 648 23.84 17.47 -3.76
C ASP A 648 22.86 18.65 -3.83
N ASP A 649 21.78 18.49 -4.57
CA ASP A 649 20.74 19.52 -4.72
C ASP A 649 19.76 19.59 -3.53
N LYS A 650 19.89 18.69 -2.55
CA LYS A 650 19.14 18.67 -1.28
C LYS A 650 19.94 19.24 -0.12
N GLY A 651 21.25 19.49 -0.32
CA GLY A 651 22.14 20.18 0.60
C GLY A 651 23.06 19.27 1.42
N ALA A 652 23.04 17.96 1.28
CA ALA A 652 24.06 17.09 1.89
C ALA A 652 25.38 17.23 1.14
N TRP A 653 26.50 17.06 1.83
CA TRP A 653 27.80 17.32 1.26
C TRP A 653 28.91 16.44 1.86
N GLN A 654 29.99 16.33 1.08
CA GLN A 654 31.23 15.68 1.48
C GLN A 654 32.42 16.55 1.14
N GLN A 655 33.54 16.39 1.83
CA GLN A 655 34.77 17.15 1.59
C GLN A 655 36.00 16.26 1.52
N GLN A 656 37.00 16.74 0.80
CA GLN A 656 38.33 16.15 0.79
C GLN A 656 39.39 17.22 0.64
N GLU A 657 40.49 17.13 1.42
CA GLU A 657 41.64 17.98 1.31
C GLU A 657 42.55 17.55 0.15
N VAL A 658 43.07 18.50 -0.59
CA VAL A 658 44.12 18.31 -1.59
C VAL A 658 45.30 19.21 -1.29
N SER A 659 46.52 18.69 -1.35
CA SER A 659 47.75 19.42 -1.05
C SER A 659 48.66 19.49 -2.28
N PHE A 660 49.22 20.66 -2.52
CA PHE A 660 50.16 20.93 -3.59
C PHE A 660 51.53 21.19 -3.01
N THR A 661 52.55 20.46 -3.46
CA THR A 661 53.91 20.63 -3.06
C THR A 661 54.68 21.41 -4.14
N ILE A 662 55.22 22.54 -3.79
CA ILE A 662 56.00 23.39 -4.66
C ILE A 662 57.48 23.17 -4.33
N THR A 663 58.28 22.88 -5.34
CA THR A 663 59.71 22.59 -5.22
C THR A 663 60.52 23.77 -5.72
N GLY A 664 61.47 24.19 -4.93
CA GLY A 664 62.42 25.20 -5.26
C GLY A 664 63.39 24.77 -6.35
N THR A 665 63.76 25.70 -7.19
CA THR A 665 64.75 25.55 -8.26
C THR A 665 65.99 26.39 -7.96
N ASN A 666 67.02 26.28 -8.78
CA ASN A 666 68.22 27.12 -8.64
C ASN A 666 68.06 28.42 -9.47
N ASP A 667 68.22 29.55 -8.79
CA ASP A 667 68.13 30.84 -9.46
C ASP A 667 69.49 31.33 -10.00
N GLN A 668 69.41 32.21 -10.96
CA GLN A 668 70.58 32.82 -11.50
C GLN A 668 71.07 33.97 -10.54
N PRO A 669 72.34 33.92 -10.11
CA PRO A 669 72.83 35.04 -9.26
C PRO A 669 72.75 36.35 -9.99
N GLU A 670 72.13 37.35 -9.33
CA GLU A 670 72.06 38.72 -9.83
C GLU A 670 73.35 39.41 -9.51
N VAL A 671 73.95 40.07 -10.55
CA VAL A 671 75.13 40.87 -10.36
C VAL A 671 74.77 42.36 -10.64
N THR A 672 74.74 43.16 -9.61
CA THR A 672 74.55 44.54 -9.70
C THR A 672 75.89 45.25 -9.51
N LEU A 673 76.24 46.14 -10.42
CA LEU A 673 77.40 47.03 -10.22
C LEU A 673 76.97 48.16 -9.25
N ASP A 674 77.76 48.30 -8.21
CA ASP A 674 77.62 49.48 -7.31
C ASP A 674 77.65 50.77 -8.15
N ALA A 675 76.66 51.65 -7.90
CA ALA A 675 76.61 52.95 -8.59
C ALA A 675 77.85 53.79 -8.41
N ASP A 676 78.61 53.51 -7.38
CA ASP A 676 79.85 54.17 -7.06
C ASP A 676 81.09 53.50 -7.69
N SER A 677 80.91 52.38 -8.44
CA SER A 677 81.99 51.70 -9.12
C SER A 677 82.63 52.62 -10.17
N GLU A 678 83.91 52.92 -10.01
CA GLU A 678 84.67 53.72 -10.98
C GLU A 678 84.94 52.87 -12.26
N LEU A 679 84.08 52.99 -13.28
CA LEU A 679 84.18 52.25 -14.55
C LEU A 679 85.13 52.94 -15.55
N GLY A 680 85.88 53.96 -15.12
CA GLY A 680 86.77 54.73 -15.96
C GLY A 680 88.26 54.43 -15.72
N LEU A 681 88.88 53.78 -16.69
CA LEU A 681 90.37 53.70 -16.71
C LEU A 681 90.87 54.92 -17.43
N ILE A 682 91.75 55.64 -16.74
CA ILE A 682 92.53 56.75 -17.34
C ILE A 682 93.83 56.16 -17.80
N GLU A 683 94.07 56.20 -19.13
CA GLU A 683 95.36 55.87 -19.69
C GLU A 683 96.41 56.84 -19.13
N SER A 684 97.55 56.28 -18.67
CA SER A 684 98.69 57.10 -18.23
C SER A 684 99.32 57.83 -19.41
N GLY A 685 98.90 59.04 -19.55
CA GLY A 685 99.53 59.97 -20.52
C GLY A 685 100.47 60.96 -19.85
N VAL A 686 101.40 61.56 -20.65
CA VAL A 686 102.39 62.54 -20.18
C VAL A 686 101.67 63.71 -19.63
N GLY A 687 102.00 64.02 -18.35
CA GLY A 687 101.48 65.20 -17.65
C GLY A 687 101.69 66.49 -18.40
N ARG A 688 100.57 67.16 -18.65
CA ARG A 688 100.67 68.54 -19.02
C ARG A 688 100.74 69.35 -17.71
N THR A 689 101.88 69.95 -17.54
CA THR A 689 102.05 71.04 -16.62
C THR A 689 101.59 72.28 -17.27
N ASP A 690 100.56 72.89 -16.76
CA ASP A 690 100.39 74.30 -16.67
C ASP A 690 99.59 74.68 -15.45
#